data_4824e3d458316e8a16fb39f346ff3b64
#
_entry.id   4824e3d458316e8a16fb39f346ff3b64
#
_cell.length_a   1.000
_cell.length_b   1.000
_cell.length_c   1.000
_cell.angle_alpha   90.00
_cell.angle_beta   90.00
_cell.angle_gamma   90.00
#
_symmetry.space_group_name_H-M   'P 1'
#
loop_
_entity.id
_entity.type
_entity.pdbx_description
1 polymer ?
#
loop_
_entity_poly.entity_id
_entity_poly.type
_entity_poly.pdbx_seq_one_letter_code
_entity_poly.pdbx_strand_id
1 'polypeptide(L)'
;MIRIRGMEIRLSGGKTCKASGKDLSDGRREENQELSAGLSMIPAGEGMAVFVEVSLKEGTLDGACAVRLELDLPETAFLADYRHKEYWCSPFFCKGAVEIPDQTQALLWKEGELFRYLLPVCSGQYKAVMKGDRLRLGSGYGGLSACSGLAFVWGEGKNPYRLAERVTEAAFSLLPGGMRGRTGRRYPEVFEYLGWCSWDAFQIRVSEEGLLAKCKEFAEKKIPVRWAVIDDMWEDVKGLYDLENPDYETVFENRHNTKLASFEADPYRFPGGLARCVRRMKEEYGIQAGVWHTINGYWKGVDETGKLAEEYQDCLMKGSSGQLVPDWHFEKAFRYYEGWHRFLKECGVAFVKIDNQSTLERNYGGKAPIGEVAENLHRAIEASTGLYFDQAVINCMGMAGENMWNRPATAVSRCSDDFLPENREWFTKHILQCSYNSLVQGNFLWCDWDMWWTSDGQALKNSLLSDRLGESRKEILEPLVLSDGRVLRCDRPGVPAADCLLEDPVESGKPFKVYSTCGNSAAVAVFNLDEREKPVEGSLGTQELEMEETKVLAWESLSGGWKVLEKGEREAIRLENRDDFRFYLMIPLEEGFTPVGLKGKWIAPKTIEGRNGNTVILKEGGTFLFYSDQKISHAVVNGREEKVSDEKAPLYEICCETDGPWSVSIFQRTED
;
A
#
# COMPACT_ATOMS: atom_id res chain seq x y z
N MET A 1 -7.57 -26.27 13.70
CA MET A 1 -8.83 -25.48 13.66
C MET A 1 -8.84 -24.54 14.87
N ILE A 2 -9.05 -23.25 14.66
CA ILE A 2 -9.20 -22.29 15.77
C ILE A 2 -10.49 -22.63 16.52
N ARG A 3 -10.39 -22.78 17.83
CA ARG A 3 -11.54 -23.00 18.70
C ARG A 3 -11.96 -21.69 19.35
N ILE A 4 -13.26 -21.46 19.51
CA ILE A 4 -13.81 -20.34 20.25
C ILE A 4 -14.22 -20.86 21.62
N ARG A 5 -13.49 -20.41 22.66
CA ARG A 5 -13.69 -20.86 24.06
C ARG A 5 -14.92 -20.26 24.72
N GLY A 6 -15.29 -19.03 24.28
CA GLY A 6 -16.42 -18.33 24.84
C GLY A 6 -16.80 -17.09 24.04
N MET A 7 -18.03 -16.61 24.27
CA MET A 7 -18.56 -15.36 23.77
C MET A 7 -19.09 -14.52 24.92
N GLU A 8 -18.63 -13.28 25.00
CA GLU A 8 -19.11 -12.29 25.96
C GLU A 8 -19.89 -11.22 25.20
N ILE A 9 -21.10 -10.95 25.62
CA ILE A 9 -21.99 -9.93 25.07
C ILE A 9 -22.09 -8.81 26.07
N ARG A 10 -21.81 -7.58 25.64
CA ARG A 10 -21.81 -6.39 26.50
C ARG A 10 -22.95 -5.46 26.16
N LEU A 11 -23.65 -5.04 27.16
CA LEU A 11 -24.78 -4.11 27.08
C LEU A 11 -24.30 -2.70 27.47
N SER A 12 -24.93 -1.70 26.88
CA SER A 12 -24.84 -0.31 27.38
C SER A 12 -25.19 -0.26 28.87
N GLY A 13 -24.34 0.41 29.66
CA GLY A 13 -24.50 0.39 31.11
C GLY A 13 -23.64 -0.66 31.85
N GLY A 14 -22.82 -1.43 31.13
CA GLY A 14 -21.77 -2.28 31.72
C GLY A 14 -22.19 -3.69 32.12
N LYS A 15 -23.45 -4.09 31.90
CA LYS A 15 -23.88 -5.48 32.09
C LYS A 15 -23.24 -6.37 31.04
N THR A 16 -22.82 -7.57 31.44
CA THR A 16 -22.20 -8.55 30.57
C THR A 16 -22.94 -9.89 30.70
N CYS A 17 -23.26 -10.49 29.55
CA CYS A 17 -23.77 -11.84 29.41
C CYS A 17 -22.70 -12.73 28.82
N LYS A 18 -22.59 -13.99 29.23
CA LYS A 18 -21.63 -14.96 28.72
C LYS A 18 -22.36 -16.15 28.13
N ALA A 19 -21.91 -16.59 26.95
CA ALA A 19 -22.35 -17.80 26.31
C ALA A 19 -21.15 -18.76 26.12
N SER A 20 -21.38 -20.07 26.24
CA SER A 20 -20.33 -21.08 26.11
C SER A 20 -19.95 -21.28 24.64
N GLY A 21 -18.67 -21.10 24.30
CA GLY A 21 -18.17 -21.29 22.94
C GLY A 21 -18.37 -22.70 22.36
N LYS A 22 -18.40 -23.72 23.24
CA LYS A 22 -18.59 -25.12 22.79
C LYS A 22 -20.01 -25.38 22.29
N ASP A 23 -20.99 -24.78 22.92
CA ASP A 23 -22.41 -24.95 22.52
C ASP A 23 -22.76 -24.09 21.29
N LEU A 24 -22.02 -23.01 21.05
CA LEU A 24 -22.27 -22.10 19.95
C LEU A 24 -21.55 -22.51 18.65
N SER A 25 -20.37 -23.13 18.73
CA SER A 25 -19.61 -23.58 17.56
C SER A 25 -20.29 -24.69 16.75
N ASP A 26 -21.25 -25.40 17.35
CA ASP A 26 -22.09 -26.40 16.68
C ASP A 26 -23.28 -25.78 15.91
N GLY A 27 -23.32 -24.46 15.75
CA GLY A 27 -24.42 -23.73 15.07
C GLY A 27 -25.68 -23.61 15.92
N ARG A 28 -25.61 -23.88 17.23
CA ARG A 28 -26.71 -23.72 18.14
C ARG A 28 -26.85 -22.24 18.55
N ARG A 29 -28.10 -21.82 18.72
CA ARG A 29 -28.41 -20.52 19.31
C ARG A 29 -28.71 -20.70 20.78
N GLU A 30 -28.09 -19.84 21.60
CA GLU A 30 -28.49 -19.69 22.99
C GLU A 30 -29.58 -18.60 23.03
N GLU A 31 -30.76 -18.96 23.53
CA GLU A 31 -31.88 -18.06 23.68
C GLU A 31 -32.36 -18.07 25.14
N ASN A 32 -32.47 -16.89 25.72
CA ASN A 32 -33.01 -16.68 27.06
C ASN A 32 -33.97 -15.51 27.07
N GLN A 33 -34.39 -15.07 28.27
CA GLN A 33 -35.33 -13.96 28.41
C GLN A 33 -34.77 -12.61 27.97
N GLU A 34 -33.46 -12.43 27.93
CA GLU A 34 -32.80 -11.16 27.64
C GLU A 34 -32.26 -11.06 26.21
N LEU A 35 -31.75 -12.16 25.64
CA LEU A 35 -31.10 -12.16 24.35
C LEU A 35 -31.16 -13.50 23.61
N SER A 36 -30.91 -13.43 22.31
CA SER A 36 -30.54 -14.56 21.45
C SER A 36 -29.12 -14.36 20.94
N ALA A 37 -28.27 -15.39 21.02
CA ALA A 37 -26.89 -15.34 20.59
C ALA A 37 -26.50 -16.62 19.87
N GLY A 38 -25.72 -16.51 18.79
CA GLY A 38 -25.23 -17.63 18.00
C GLY A 38 -23.95 -17.33 17.26
N LEU A 39 -23.22 -18.41 16.92
CA LEU A 39 -22.07 -18.39 16.03
C LEU A 39 -22.35 -19.33 14.86
N SER A 40 -22.02 -18.91 13.66
CA SER A 40 -22.02 -19.80 12.48
C SER A 40 -20.61 -19.88 11.94
N MET A 41 -20.13 -21.10 11.76
CA MET A 41 -18.82 -21.38 11.17
C MET A 41 -19.05 -22.07 9.84
N ILE A 42 -18.70 -21.40 8.74
CA ILE A 42 -18.90 -21.93 7.39
C ILE A 42 -17.55 -22.10 6.68
N PRO A 43 -17.39 -23.13 5.83
CA PRO A 43 -16.22 -23.25 4.98
C PRO A 43 -16.12 -22.01 4.05
N ALA A 44 -14.90 -21.47 3.93
CA ALA A 44 -14.60 -20.32 3.09
C ALA A 44 -13.24 -20.54 2.41
N GLY A 45 -13.27 -20.94 1.14
CA GLY A 45 -12.08 -21.39 0.42
C GLY A 45 -11.40 -22.56 1.13
N GLU A 46 -10.10 -22.41 1.44
CA GLU A 46 -9.31 -23.41 2.19
C GLU A 46 -9.36 -23.19 3.72
N GLY A 47 -10.26 -22.32 4.18
CA GLY A 47 -10.39 -21.94 5.59
C GLY A 47 -11.84 -21.93 6.06
N MET A 48 -12.07 -21.14 7.10
CA MET A 48 -13.36 -20.99 7.76
C MET A 48 -13.69 -19.51 7.97
N ALA A 49 -14.93 -19.15 7.75
CA ALA A 49 -15.50 -17.87 8.11
C ALA A 49 -16.36 -18.00 9.37
N VAL A 50 -16.25 -17.05 10.27
CA VAL A 50 -17.01 -17.01 11.53
C VAL A 50 -17.95 -15.83 11.52
N PHE A 51 -19.24 -16.10 11.58
CA PHE A 51 -20.29 -15.12 11.71
C PHE A 51 -20.80 -15.08 13.15
N VAL A 52 -21.12 -13.88 13.60
CA VAL A 52 -21.74 -13.60 14.89
C VAL A 52 -23.16 -13.13 14.65
N GLU A 53 -24.11 -13.64 15.43
CA GLU A 53 -25.49 -13.16 15.48
C GLU A 53 -25.89 -12.97 16.93
N VAL A 54 -26.15 -11.74 17.35
CA VAL A 54 -26.65 -11.40 18.67
C VAL A 54 -27.81 -10.44 18.52
N SER A 55 -28.89 -10.68 19.26
CA SER A 55 -30.04 -9.80 19.33
C SER A 55 -30.54 -9.70 20.76
N LEU A 56 -30.69 -8.48 21.27
CA LEU A 56 -31.26 -8.18 22.56
C LEU A 56 -32.79 -8.06 22.44
N LYS A 57 -33.54 -8.57 23.44
CA LYS A 57 -34.99 -8.36 23.51
C LYS A 57 -35.32 -6.96 24.01
N GLU A 58 -34.48 -6.41 24.87
CA GLU A 58 -34.60 -5.05 25.41
C GLU A 58 -33.19 -4.43 25.57
N GLY A 59 -33.11 -3.10 25.47
CA GLY A 59 -31.86 -2.34 25.64
C GLY A 59 -30.97 -2.31 24.40
N THR A 60 -29.72 -1.87 24.59
CA THR A 60 -28.73 -1.70 23.53
C THR A 60 -27.38 -2.32 23.88
N LEU A 61 -26.64 -2.68 22.86
CA LEU A 61 -25.28 -3.20 22.95
C LEU A 61 -24.28 -2.07 23.24
N ASP A 62 -23.16 -2.43 23.87
CA ASP A 62 -22.03 -1.52 24.07
C ASP A 62 -21.40 -1.16 22.71
N GLY A 63 -21.27 0.13 22.42
CA GLY A 63 -20.75 0.60 21.13
C GLY A 63 -19.27 0.29 20.92
N ALA A 64 -18.47 0.30 21.97
CA ALA A 64 -17.02 0.03 21.87
C ALA A 64 -16.71 -1.47 21.77
N CYS A 65 -17.56 -2.31 22.37
CA CYS A 65 -17.39 -3.76 22.38
C CYS A 65 -18.72 -4.46 22.59
N ALA A 66 -19.52 -4.60 21.54
CA ALA A 66 -20.81 -5.31 21.59
C ALA A 66 -20.63 -6.81 21.88
N VAL A 67 -19.67 -7.43 21.21
CA VAL A 67 -19.35 -8.86 21.35
C VAL A 67 -17.83 -9.05 21.45
N ARG A 68 -17.43 -9.96 22.34
CA ARG A 68 -16.06 -10.42 22.49
C ARG A 68 -16.01 -11.94 22.35
N LEU A 69 -15.18 -12.45 21.48
CA LEU A 69 -14.88 -13.87 21.31
C LEU A 69 -13.53 -14.19 21.96
N GLU A 70 -13.49 -15.26 22.75
CA GLU A 70 -12.25 -15.81 23.31
C GLU A 70 -11.74 -16.93 22.41
N LEU A 71 -10.55 -16.77 21.81
CA LEU A 71 -9.96 -17.72 20.87
C LEU A 71 -8.96 -18.61 21.58
N ASP A 72 -8.86 -19.87 21.14
CA ASP A 72 -7.85 -20.81 21.59
C ASP A 72 -6.68 -20.72 20.63
N LEU A 73 -5.71 -19.86 20.96
CA LEU A 73 -4.48 -19.65 20.17
C LEU A 73 -3.32 -20.47 20.76
N PRO A 74 -2.41 -20.97 19.94
CA PRO A 74 -1.26 -21.75 20.41
C PRO A 74 -0.22 -20.89 21.12
N GLU A 75 0.64 -21.53 21.89
CA GLU A 75 1.83 -20.92 22.48
C GLU A 75 2.97 -20.90 21.43
N THR A 76 3.00 -19.88 20.59
CA THR A 76 3.99 -19.70 19.51
C THR A 76 4.20 -18.22 19.23
N ALA A 77 5.17 -17.90 18.36
CA ALA A 77 5.37 -16.54 17.88
C ALA A 77 4.30 -16.14 16.84
N PHE A 78 3.90 -14.88 16.87
CA PHE A 78 2.95 -14.29 15.92
C PHE A 78 3.51 -13.03 15.27
N LEU A 79 3.16 -12.83 14.02
CA LEU A 79 3.23 -11.53 13.35
C LEU A 79 1.83 -10.91 13.39
N ALA A 80 1.71 -9.77 14.04
CA ALA A 80 0.49 -8.98 14.07
C ALA A 80 0.64 -7.74 13.18
N ASP A 81 -0.34 -7.50 12.30
CA ASP A 81 -0.54 -6.18 11.67
C ASP A 81 -1.53 -5.41 12.53
N TYR A 82 -1.09 -4.33 13.18
CA TYR A 82 -1.93 -3.59 14.11
C TYR A 82 -1.91 -2.10 13.83
N ARG A 83 -3.04 -1.45 14.06
CA ARG A 83 -3.20 0.00 14.00
C ARG A 83 -2.52 0.64 15.21
N HIS A 84 -1.26 1.05 15.07
CA HIS A 84 -0.47 1.61 16.16
C HIS A 84 -0.72 3.10 16.41
N LYS A 85 -1.27 3.80 15.42
CA LYS A 85 -1.74 5.18 15.49
C LYS A 85 -3.10 5.31 14.81
N GLU A 86 -3.75 6.47 14.92
CA GLU A 86 -5.07 6.70 14.32
C GLU A 86 -5.11 6.37 12.82
N TYR A 87 -4.03 6.66 12.08
CA TYR A 87 -3.98 6.56 10.62
C TYR A 87 -3.23 5.34 10.10
N TRP A 88 -2.31 4.77 10.91
CA TRP A 88 -1.23 3.92 10.45
C TRP A 88 -1.19 2.57 11.12
N CYS A 89 -0.86 1.55 10.33
CA CYS A 89 -0.56 0.21 10.80
C CYS A 89 0.95 -0.05 10.85
N SER A 90 1.35 -1.00 11.65
CA SER A 90 2.73 -1.45 11.80
C SER A 90 2.78 -2.95 12.10
N PRO A 91 3.82 -3.67 11.69
CA PRO A 91 4.04 -5.02 12.19
C PRO A 91 4.39 -4.98 13.68
N PHE A 92 4.03 -6.06 14.38
CA PHE A 92 4.47 -6.34 15.73
C PHE A 92 4.76 -7.83 15.89
N PHE A 93 5.95 -8.15 16.43
CA PHE A 93 6.41 -9.51 16.60
C PHE A 93 6.14 -9.97 18.03
N CYS A 94 5.14 -10.83 18.20
CA CYS A 94 4.71 -11.33 19.50
C CYS A 94 5.41 -12.66 19.80
N LYS A 95 5.89 -12.85 21.01
CA LYS A 95 6.43 -14.14 21.50
C LYS A 95 5.33 -15.11 21.95
N GLY A 96 4.13 -14.59 22.18
CA GLY A 96 2.96 -15.37 22.58
C GLY A 96 1.67 -14.57 22.41
N ALA A 97 0.53 -15.23 22.47
CA ALA A 97 -0.79 -14.63 22.25
C ALA A 97 -1.10 -13.44 23.16
N VAL A 98 -0.60 -13.44 24.40
CA VAL A 98 -0.82 -12.35 25.36
C VAL A 98 -0.24 -11.01 24.90
N GLU A 99 0.79 -11.02 24.06
CA GLU A 99 1.47 -9.83 23.55
C GLU A 99 0.79 -9.24 22.31
N ILE A 100 -0.21 -9.91 21.72
CA ILE A 100 -0.92 -9.40 20.55
C ILE A 100 -1.54 -8.03 20.89
N PRO A 101 -1.11 -6.94 20.21
CA PRO A 101 -1.51 -5.59 20.55
C PRO A 101 -3.00 -5.34 20.30
N ASP A 102 -3.54 -4.33 20.97
CA ASP A 102 -4.89 -3.85 20.66
C ASP A 102 -4.95 -3.28 19.22
N GLN A 103 -6.12 -3.35 18.58
CA GLN A 103 -6.34 -2.95 17.18
C GLN A 103 -5.58 -3.79 16.14
N THR A 104 -5.24 -5.05 16.47
CA THR A 104 -4.69 -5.98 15.48
C THR A 104 -5.75 -6.33 14.43
N GLN A 105 -5.39 -6.13 13.16
CA GLN A 105 -6.23 -6.28 11.96
C GLN A 105 -5.90 -7.53 11.13
N ALA A 106 -4.74 -8.13 11.36
CA ALA A 106 -4.37 -9.43 10.80
C ALA A 106 -3.36 -10.13 11.72
N LEU A 107 -3.38 -11.45 11.73
CA LEU A 107 -2.48 -12.27 12.54
C LEU A 107 -1.96 -13.45 11.73
N LEU A 108 -0.64 -13.61 11.67
CA LEU A 108 0.05 -14.73 11.02
C LEU A 108 0.91 -15.48 12.05
N TRP A 109 0.88 -16.81 12.00
CA TRP A 109 1.76 -17.64 12.80
C TRP A 109 2.05 -18.97 12.10
N LYS A 110 2.96 -19.76 12.63
CA LYS A 110 3.33 -21.07 12.08
C LYS A 110 3.22 -22.16 13.14
N GLU A 111 2.62 -23.29 12.78
CA GLU A 111 2.59 -24.51 13.59
C GLU A 111 3.06 -25.68 12.73
N GLY A 112 4.19 -26.27 13.10
CA GLY A 112 4.86 -27.28 12.27
C GLY A 112 5.23 -26.70 10.90
N GLU A 113 4.76 -27.35 9.83
CA GLU A 113 5.02 -26.92 8.45
C GLU A 113 3.95 -25.98 7.90
N LEU A 114 2.89 -25.70 8.66
CA LEU A 114 1.77 -24.89 8.19
C LEU A 114 1.78 -23.49 8.80
N PHE A 115 1.67 -22.51 7.95
CA PHE A 115 1.27 -21.15 8.34
C PHE A 115 -0.23 -21.10 8.58
N ARG A 116 -0.63 -20.24 9.50
CA ARG A 116 -2.02 -19.89 9.77
C ARG A 116 -2.20 -18.39 9.71
N TYR A 117 -3.30 -17.97 9.13
CA TYR A 117 -3.62 -16.58 8.96
C TYR A 117 -5.05 -16.31 9.40
N LEU A 118 -5.25 -15.31 10.29
CA LEU A 118 -6.54 -14.86 10.78
C LEU A 118 -6.72 -13.40 10.40
N LEU A 119 -7.86 -13.09 9.80
CA LEU A 119 -8.19 -11.78 9.26
C LEU A 119 -9.53 -11.29 9.85
N PRO A 120 -9.52 -10.39 10.86
CA PRO A 120 -10.70 -9.68 11.34
C PRO A 120 -11.36 -8.85 10.23
N VAL A 121 -12.67 -8.75 10.23
CA VAL A 121 -13.44 -8.11 9.16
C VAL A 121 -14.25 -6.93 9.70
N CYS A 122 -14.37 -5.86 8.91
CA CYS A 122 -15.40 -4.84 9.10
C CYS A 122 -16.59 -5.21 8.19
N SER A 123 -17.70 -5.60 8.80
CA SER A 123 -18.89 -6.09 8.09
C SER A 123 -20.16 -5.41 8.61
N GLY A 124 -20.91 -4.79 7.70
CA GLY A 124 -22.13 -4.06 8.05
C GLY A 124 -21.84 -2.94 9.07
N GLN A 125 -22.45 -3.01 10.24
CA GLN A 125 -22.34 -1.97 11.28
C GLN A 125 -21.08 -2.10 12.15
N TYR A 126 -20.42 -3.26 12.14
CA TYR A 126 -19.40 -3.63 13.11
C TYR A 126 -18.02 -3.81 12.50
N LYS A 127 -17.01 -3.38 13.25
CA LYS A 127 -15.60 -3.63 13.00
C LYS A 127 -15.07 -4.65 14.00
N ALA A 128 -14.39 -5.67 13.51
CA ALA A 128 -13.67 -6.63 14.32
C ALA A 128 -12.19 -6.26 14.45
N VAL A 129 -11.62 -6.39 15.64
CA VAL A 129 -10.19 -6.25 15.93
C VAL A 129 -9.76 -7.21 17.04
N MET A 130 -8.48 -7.57 17.08
CA MET A 130 -7.92 -8.42 18.13
C MET A 130 -7.15 -7.64 19.17
N LYS A 131 -7.09 -8.24 20.38
CA LYS A 131 -6.17 -7.92 21.47
C LYS A 131 -5.92 -9.19 22.30
N GLY A 132 -4.67 -9.61 22.41
CA GLY A 132 -4.37 -10.89 23.03
C GLY A 132 -5.07 -12.03 22.29
N ASP A 133 -5.62 -12.98 23.04
CA ASP A 133 -6.43 -14.10 22.53
C ASP A 133 -7.91 -13.72 22.28
N ARG A 134 -8.25 -12.44 22.24
CA ARG A 134 -9.64 -11.98 22.16
C ARG A 134 -9.88 -11.17 20.89
N LEU A 135 -10.97 -11.49 20.22
CA LEU A 135 -11.52 -10.70 19.13
C LEU A 135 -12.75 -9.96 19.59
N ARG A 136 -12.80 -8.65 19.38
CA ARG A 136 -13.96 -7.82 19.71
C ARG A 136 -14.62 -7.24 18.46
N LEU A 137 -15.95 -7.14 18.51
CA LEU A 137 -16.76 -6.41 17.53
C LEU A 137 -17.31 -5.14 18.20
N GLY A 138 -17.04 -4.00 17.60
CA GLY A 138 -17.53 -2.69 18.03
C GLY A 138 -18.10 -1.90 16.87
N SER A 139 -19.16 -1.13 17.11
CA SER A 139 -19.77 -0.24 16.10
C SER A 139 -19.36 1.23 16.29
N GLY A 140 -18.75 1.58 17.43
CA GLY A 140 -18.56 2.99 17.83
C GLY A 140 -19.86 3.73 18.16
N TYR A 141 -21.01 3.03 18.17
CA TYR A 141 -22.36 3.58 18.39
C TYR A 141 -23.18 2.77 19.36
N GLY A 142 -23.68 3.39 20.39
CA GLY A 142 -24.40 2.73 21.50
C GLY A 142 -25.91 2.50 21.27
N GLY A 143 -26.44 2.76 20.08
CA GLY A 143 -27.87 2.69 19.80
C GLY A 143 -28.38 1.37 19.21
N LEU A 144 -27.52 0.36 19.05
CA LEU A 144 -27.88 -0.90 18.40
C LEU A 144 -28.33 -1.96 19.40
N SER A 145 -29.42 -2.67 19.09
CA SER A 145 -29.91 -3.82 19.86
C SER A 145 -29.47 -5.18 19.29
N ALA A 146 -28.81 -5.19 18.13
CA ALA A 146 -28.32 -6.40 17.49
C ALA A 146 -26.90 -6.23 16.93
N CYS A 147 -26.12 -7.31 16.91
CA CYS A 147 -24.84 -7.42 16.25
C CYS A 147 -24.88 -8.65 15.33
N SER A 148 -24.81 -8.42 14.03
CA SER A 148 -24.81 -9.48 13.04
C SER A 148 -23.79 -9.19 11.94
N GLY A 149 -22.98 -10.19 11.58
CA GLY A 149 -22.04 -10.07 10.49
C GLY A 149 -20.85 -11.02 10.57
N LEU A 150 -20.01 -10.95 9.56
CA LEU A 150 -18.75 -11.68 9.47
C LEU A 150 -17.73 -11.08 10.45
N ALA A 151 -17.31 -11.85 11.46
CA ALA A 151 -16.36 -11.41 12.47
C ALA A 151 -14.90 -11.57 11.98
N PHE A 152 -14.57 -12.73 11.44
CA PHE A 152 -13.25 -13.00 10.89
C PHE A 152 -13.27 -14.18 9.92
N VAL A 153 -12.24 -14.27 9.08
CA VAL A 153 -11.90 -15.43 8.26
C VAL A 153 -10.52 -15.92 8.66
N TRP A 154 -10.30 -17.22 8.67
CA TRP A 154 -8.99 -17.79 8.91
C TRP A 154 -8.74 -19.00 8.03
N GLY A 155 -7.46 -19.33 7.80
CA GLY A 155 -7.07 -20.50 7.03
C GLY A 155 -5.69 -21.01 7.42
N GLU A 156 -5.28 -22.14 6.81
CA GLU A 156 -3.97 -22.73 6.97
C GLU A 156 -3.38 -23.16 5.62
N GLY A 157 -2.05 -23.11 5.50
CA GLY A 157 -1.36 -23.45 4.26
C GLY A 157 0.16 -23.44 4.41
N LYS A 158 0.87 -24.05 3.48
CA LYS A 158 2.36 -24.08 3.49
C LYS A 158 2.96 -22.75 2.99
N ASN A 159 2.25 -22.05 2.10
CA ASN A 159 2.69 -20.80 1.53
C ASN A 159 1.96 -19.65 2.21
N PRO A 160 2.63 -18.76 2.97
CA PRO A 160 1.98 -17.70 3.75
C PRO A 160 1.35 -16.62 2.87
N TYR A 161 1.90 -16.34 1.70
CA TYR A 161 1.44 -15.29 0.80
C TYR A 161 0.15 -15.70 0.10
N ARG A 162 0.12 -16.89 -0.50
CA ARG A 162 -1.10 -17.46 -1.09
C ARG A 162 -2.18 -17.68 -0.05
N LEU A 163 -1.79 -18.04 1.17
CA LEU A 163 -2.74 -18.19 2.27
C LEU A 163 -3.40 -16.85 2.61
N ALA A 164 -2.63 -15.77 2.77
CA ALA A 164 -3.16 -14.44 3.04
C ALA A 164 -4.07 -13.95 1.90
N GLU A 165 -3.68 -14.15 0.65
CA GLU A 165 -4.50 -13.83 -0.54
C GLU A 165 -5.83 -14.59 -0.52
N ARG A 166 -5.81 -15.91 -0.38
CA ARG A 166 -7.03 -16.75 -0.40
C ARG A 166 -7.98 -16.46 0.76
N VAL A 167 -7.46 -16.25 1.96
CA VAL A 167 -8.28 -15.87 3.13
C VAL A 167 -8.95 -14.52 2.88
N THR A 168 -8.23 -13.58 2.29
CA THR A 168 -8.77 -12.26 1.95
C THR A 168 -9.84 -12.37 0.85
N GLU A 169 -9.60 -13.13 -0.21
CA GLU A 169 -10.58 -13.37 -1.28
C GLU A 169 -11.84 -14.09 -0.76
N ALA A 170 -11.65 -15.06 0.13
CA ALA A 170 -12.77 -15.75 0.79
C ALA A 170 -13.63 -14.76 1.59
N ALA A 171 -13.02 -13.83 2.33
CA ALA A 171 -13.76 -12.78 3.03
C ALA A 171 -14.51 -11.85 2.05
N PHE A 172 -13.90 -11.45 0.93
CA PHE A 172 -14.57 -10.63 -0.09
C PHE A 172 -15.80 -11.30 -0.69
N SER A 173 -15.73 -12.62 -0.93
CA SER A 173 -16.84 -13.38 -1.48
C SER A 173 -18.06 -13.46 -0.56
N LEU A 174 -17.87 -13.25 0.74
CA LEU A 174 -18.89 -13.32 1.78
C LEU A 174 -19.50 -11.95 2.14
N LEU A 175 -18.86 -10.86 1.67
CA LEU A 175 -19.31 -9.50 1.96
C LEU A 175 -20.24 -8.97 0.86
N PRO A 176 -21.31 -8.25 1.23
CA PRO A 176 -22.06 -7.47 0.26
C PRO A 176 -21.17 -6.33 -0.29
N GLY A 177 -21.53 -5.76 -1.45
CA GLY A 177 -20.86 -4.56 -1.97
C GLY A 177 -19.78 -4.80 -3.00
N GLY A 178 -19.46 -6.05 -3.35
CA GLY A 178 -18.60 -6.37 -4.49
C GLY A 178 -17.12 -5.99 -4.28
N MET A 179 -16.63 -6.15 -3.05
CA MET A 179 -15.20 -6.01 -2.74
C MET A 179 -14.34 -6.87 -3.68
N ARG A 180 -13.22 -6.35 -4.10
CA ARG A 180 -12.28 -7.01 -5.02
C ARG A 180 -10.87 -6.90 -4.47
N GLY A 181 -10.09 -7.94 -4.67
CA GLY A 181 -8.65 -7.91 -4.45
C GLY A 181 -7.93 -6.99 -5.45
N ARG A 182 -6.68 -6.72 -5.17
CA ARG A 182 -5.79 -5.84 -5.97
C ARG A 182 -5.85 -6.16 -7.48
N THR A 183 -5.79 -7.43 -7.84
CA THR A 183 -5.78 -7.86 -9.26
C THR A 183 -7.11 -7.66 -9.98
N GLY A 184 -8.21 -7.57 -9.23
CA GLY A 184 -9.55 -7.30 -9.77
C GLY A 184 -9.89 -5.81 -9.90
N ARG A 185 -8.96 -4.90 -9.55
CA ARG A 185 -9.14 -3.45 -9.62
C ARG A 185 -8.37 -2.88 -10.80
N ARG A 186 -8.94 -1.88 -11.45
CA ARG A 186 -8.24 -1.17 -12.52
C ARG A 186 -7.16 -0.28 -11.93
N TYR A 187 -5.92 -0.54 -12.30
CA TYR A 187 -4.81 0.35 -11.96
C TYR A 187 -4.86 1.60 -12.85
N PRO A 188 -4.83 2.82 -12.31
CA PRO A 188 -4.91 4.04 -13.10
C PRO A 188 -3.67 4.21 -13.99
N GLU A 189 -3.88 4.50 -15.28
CA GLU A 189 -2.80 4.66 -16.27
C GLU A 189 -1.80 5.76 -15.87
N VAL A 190 -2.28 6.85 -15.28
CA VAL A 190 -1.43 7.96 -14.84
C VAL A 190 -0.32 7.49 -13.88
N PHE A 191 -0.59 6.50 -13.04
CA PHE A 191 0.37 5.97 -12.06
C PHE A 191 1.31 4.90 -12.63
N GLU A 192 1.19 4.53 -13.91
CA GLU A 192 2.19 3.72 -14.60
C GLU A 192 3.50 4.50 -14.87
N TYR A 193 3.47 5.81 -14.71
CA TYR A 193 4.59 6.72 -15.00
C TYR A 193 5.19 7.31 -13.73
N LEU A 194 6.42 7.82 -13.84
CA LEU A 194 7.13 8.51 -12.77
C LEU A 194 6.34 9.74 -12.33
N GLY A 195 6.06 9.81 -11.04
CA GLY A 195 5.38 10.90 -10.38
C GLY A 195 6.25 11.65 -9.40
N TRP A 196 5.79 12.84 -9.02
CA TRP A 196 6.39 13.66 -7.99
C TRP A 196 5.31 14.23 -7.07
N CYS A 197 5.64 14.41 -5.78
CA CYS A 197 4.77 14.99 -4.78
C CYS A 197 5.39 16.25 -4.19
N SER A 198 4.60 17.30 -4.01
CA SER A 198 5.10 18.59 -3.53
C SER A 198 5.35 18.63 -2.02
N TRP A 199 4.89 17.63 -1.23
CA TRP A 199 4.90 17.72 0.23
C TRP A 199 6.31 17.89 0.80
N ASP A 200 7.19 16.90 0.65
CA ASP A 200 8.56 17.00 1.21
C ASP A 200 9.40 18.10 0.55
N ALA A 201 9.04 18.48 -0.68
CA ALA A 201 9.75 19.53 -1.40
C ALA A 201 9.44 20.95 -0.89
N PHE A 202 8.18 21.23 -0.60
CA PHE A 202 7.71 22.60 -0.28
C PHE A 202 6.96 22.68 1.04
N GLN A 203 6.30 21.63 1.48
CA GLN A 203 5.42 21.64 2.64
C GLN A 203 4.46 22.84 2.60
N ILE A 204 4.38 23.63 3.68
CA ILE A 204 3.53 24.81 3.76
C ILE A 204 3.90 25.96 2.80
N ARG A 205 4.99 25.82 2.04
CA ARG A 205 5.46 26.82 1.05
C ARG A 205 5.05 26.49 -0.38
N VAL A 206 4.19 25.49 -0.58
CA VAL A 206 3.69 25.16 -1.93
C VAL A 206 3.06 26.38 -2.58
N SER A 207 3.40 26.64 -3.85
CA SER A 207 2.91 27.78 -4.63
C SER A 207 2.96 27.51 -6.13
N GLU A 208 2.19 28.26 -6.92
CA GLU A 208 2.24 28.18 -8.39
C GLU A 208 3.66 28.37 -8.91
N GLU A 209 4.38 29.36 -8.39
CA GLU A 209 5.77 29.66 -8.80
C GLU A 209 6.72 28.48 -8.50
N GLY A 210 6.66 27.93 -7.29
CA GLY A 210 7.50 26.79 -6.88
C GLY A 210 7.24 25.55 -7.72
N LEU A 211 5.96 25.23 -7.98
CA LEU A 211 5.57 24.09 -8.80
C LEU A 211 6.07 24.20 -10.23
N LEU A 212 5.91 25.38 -10.87
CA LEU A 212 6.38 25.60 -12.23
C LEU A 212 7.91 25.62 -12.33
N ALA A 213 8.59 26.15 -11.31
CA ALA A 213 10.05 26.08 -11.24
C ALA A 213 10.54 24.63 -11.16
N LYS A 214 9.84 23.77 -10.42
CA LYS A 214 10.14 22.33 -10.33
C LYS A 214 9.87 21.59 -11.63
N CYS A 215 8.75 21.89 -12.30
CA CYS A 215 8.46 21.32 -13.63
C CYS A 215 9.54 21.72 -14.66
N LYS A 216 10.02 22.97 -14.61
CA LYS A 216 11.12 23.44 -15.45
C LYS A 216 12.42 22.68 -15.16
N GLU A 217 12.76 22.43 -13.88
CA GLU A 217 13.92 21.62 -13.49
C GLU A 217 13.87 20.23 -14.12
N PHE A 218 12.71 19.53 -14.05
CA PHE A 218 12.56 18.23 -14.68
C PHE A 218 12.81 18.26 -16.18
N ALA A 219 12.29 19.27 -16.87
CA ALA A 219 12.52 19.45 -18.31
C ALA A 219 13.99 19.70 -18.64
N GLU A 220 14.65 20.61 -17.90
CA GLU A 220 16.08 20.94 -18.09
C GLU A 220 17.01 19.74 -17.82
N LYS A 221 16.72 18.97 -16.76
CA LYS A 221 17.48 17.75 -16.39
C LYS A 221 17.06 16.52 -17.22
N LYS A 222 16.04 16.65 -18.08
CA LYS A 222 15.46 15.53 -18.85
C LYS A 222 15.04 14.36 -17.97
N ILE A 223 14.40 14.65 -16.85
CA ILE A 223 13.79 13.66 -15.96
C ILE A 223 12.34 13.46 -16.42
N PRO A 224 11.92 12.22 -16.75
CA PRO A 224 10.64 11.98 -17.42
C PRO A 224 9.46 11.88 -16.43
N VAL A 225 9.29 12.88 -15.55
CA VAL A 225 8.12 13.00 -14.69
C VAL A 225 6.88 13.28 -15.54
N ARG A 226 5.80 12.53 -15.33
CA ARG A 226 4.55 12.63 -16.08
C ARG A 226 3.37 13.14 -15.28
N TRP A 227 3.44 13.04 -13.97
CA TRP A 227 2.41 13.56 -13.08
C TRP A 227 3.00 14.13 -11.79
N ALA A 228 2.24 15.02 -11.16
CA ALA A 228 2.63 15.59 -9.89
C ALA A 228 1.41 15.77 -8.97
N VAL A 229 1.58 15.49 -7.67
CA VAL A 229 0.61 15.85 -6.64
C VAL A 229 0.92 17.25 -6.11
N ILE A 230 -0.05 18.15 -6.20
CA ILE A 230 -0.09 19.39 -5.42
C ILE A 230 -0.66 19.00 -4.07
N ASP A 231 0.22 18.80 -3.08
CA ASP A 231 -0.11 18.26 -1.77
C ASP A 231 -0.68 19.33 -0.83
N ASP A 232 -0.89 19.04 0.44
CA ASP A 232 -1.47 19.88 1.49
C ASP A 232 -1.02 21.35 1.39
N MET A 233 -1.90 22.29 1.76
CA MET A 233 -1.68 23.75 1.77
C MET A 233 -1.93 24.48 0.44
N TRP A 234 -2.52 23.83 -0.57
CA TRP A 234 -2.93 24.53 -1.80
C TRP A 234 -4.33 25.17 -1.67
N GLU A 235 -5.19 24.62 -0.79
CA GLU A 235 -6.59 25.03 -0.63
C GLU A 235 -6.74 26.40 0.05
N ASP A 236 -7.87 27.06 -0.24
CA ASP A 236 -8.35 28.21 0.51
C ASP A 236 -8.91 27.76 1.86
N VAL A 237 -8.20 28.10 2.93
CA VAL A 237 -8.51 27.66 4.30
C VAL A 237 -8.66 28.83 5.26
N LYS A 238 -9.59 28.69 6.19
CA LYS A 238 -9.84 29.65 7.27
C LYS A 238 -8.94 29.35 8.47
N GLY A 239 -8.35 30.40 9.05
CA GLY A 239 -7.58 30.34 10.30
C GLY A 239 -6.08 30.22 10.12
N LEU A 240 -5.58 30.07 8.90
CA LEU A 240 -4.14 29.89 8.66
C LEU A 240 -3.33 31.15 8.97
N TYR A 241 -3.86 32.32 8.60
CA TYR A 241 -3.20 33.62 8.70
C TYR A 241 -3.65 34.43 9.93
N ASP A 242 -4.47 33.85 10.81
CA ASP A 242 -5.00 34.52 12.02
C ASP A 242 -3.97 34.60 13.17
N LEU A 243 -2.68 34.40 12.89
CA LEU A 243 -1.59 34.35 13.86
C LEU A 243 -0.83 35.68 13.91
N GLU A 244 -0.51 36.15 15.11
CA GLU A 244 0.38 37.30 15.30
C GLU A 244 1.83 36.87 15.01
N ASN A 245 2.45 37.47 13.97
CA ASN A 245 3.86 37.24 13.58
C ASN A 245 4.24 35.77 13.42
N PRO A 246 3.55 34.98 12.54
CA PRO A 246 3.76 33.55 12.44
C PRO A 246 5.14 33.24 11.83
N ASP A 247 5.96 32.52 12.57
CA ASP A 247 7.12 31.82 12.01
C ASP A 247 6.69 30.54 11.30
N TYR A 248 7.65 29.87 10.65
CA TYR A 248 7.38 28.65 9.89
C TYR A 248 6.79 27.54 10.76
N GLU A 249 7.35 27.28 11.93
CA GLU A 249 6.93 26.21 12.83
C GLU A 249 5.51 26.43 13.32
N THR A 250 5.20 27.67 13.73
CA THR A 250 3.85 28.05 14.18
C THR A 250 2.80 27.86 13.07
N VAL A 251 3.10 28.27 11.83
CA VAL A 251 2.20 28.04 10.70
C VAL A 251 2.07 26.57 10.37
N PHE A 252 3.18 25.82 10.40
CA PHE A 252 3.19 24.40 10.14
C PHE A 252 2.30 23.63 11.12
N GLU A 253 2.42 23.92 12.41
CA GLU A 253 1.57 23.33 13.46
C GLU A 253 0.11 23.77 13.34
N ASN A 254 -0.12 25.06 13.07
CA ASN A 254 -1.47 25.63 13.00
C ASN A 254 -2.29 25.11 11.82
N ARG A 255 -1.67 24.60 10.74
CA ARG A 255 -2.42 24.04 9.61
C ARG A 255 -3.44 22.96 10.05
N HIS A 256 -3.10 22.17 11.06
CA HIS A 256 -4.00 21.16 11.61
C HIS A 256 -5.24 21.74 12.33
N ASN A 257 -5.28 23.05 12.58
CA ASN A 257 -6.41 23.75 13.18
C ASN A 257 -7.29 24.50 12.17
N THR A 258 -6.90 24.48 10.89
CA THR A 258 -7.61 25.22 9.84
C THR A 258 -8.76 24.42 9.24
N LYS A 259 -9.69 25.14 8.60
CA LYS A 259 -10.93 24.62 8.02
C LYS A 259 -11.04 24.99 6.57
N LEU A 260 -11.66 24.16 5.74
CA LEU A 260 -11.90 24.44 4.33
C LEU A 260 -12.87 25.61 4.18
N ALA A 261 -12.44 26.69 3.53
CA ALA A 261 -13.26 27.87 3.28
C ALA A 261 -14.00 27.80 1.94
N SER A 262 -13.33 27.28 0.91
CA SER A 262 -13.90 27.06 -0.42
C SER A 262 -13.18 25.91 -1.13
N PHE A 263 -13.68 25.49 -2.31
CA PHE A 263 -12.98 24.53 -3.17
C PHE A 263 -11.86 25.17 -4.00
N GLU A 264 -11.72 26.48 -3.94
CA GLU A 264 -10.69 27.24 -4.65
C GLU A 264 -9.30 27.04 -4.04
N ALA A 265 -8.28 27.45 -4.80
CA ALA A 265 -6.92 27.53 -4.28
C ALA A 265 -6.70 28.79 -3.43
N ASP A 266 -5.76 28.70 -2.49
CA ASP A 266 -5.29 29.85 -1.73
C ASP A 266 -4.85 31.00 -2.68
N PRO A 267 -5.46 32.19 -2.61
CA PRO A 267 -5.22 33.25 -3.58
C PRO A 267 -3.82 33.89 -3.50
N TYR A 268 -3.13 33.74 -2.37
CA TYR A 268 -1.77 34.23 -2.20
C TYR A 268 -0.73 33.31 -2.83
N ARG A 269 -0.94 31.99 -2.71
CA ARG A 269 -0.06 30.97 -3.25
C ARG A 269 -0.33 30.67 -4.72
N PHE A 270 -1.58 30.79 -5.14
CA PHE A 270 -2.06 30.55 -6.50
C PHE A 270 -2.83 31.79 -7.02
N PRO A 271 -2.14 32.92 -7.26
CA PRO A 271 -2.80 34.20 -7.65
C PRO A 271 -3.54 34.13 -8.99
N GLY A 272 -3.26 33.11 -9.80
CA GLY A 272 -3.97 32.79 -11.04
C GLY A 272 -5.05 31.73 -10.92
N GLY A 273 -5.27 31.19 -9.70
CA GLY A 273 -6.15 30.08 -9.41
C GLY A 273 -5.57 28.73 -9.81
N LEU A 274 -6.18 27.64 -9.31
CA LEU A 274 -5.74 26.27 -9.56
C LEU A 274 -5.71 25.93 -11.06
N ALA A 275 -6.77 26.30 -11.79
CA ALA A 275 -6.90 25.99 -13.22
C ALA A 275 -5.74 26.52 -14.07
N ARG A 276 -5.24 27.73 -13.76
CA ARG A 276 -4.08 28.29 -14.46
C ARG A 276 -2.81 27.51 -14.20
N CYS A 277 -2.55 27.16 -12.94
CA CYS A 277 -1.37 26.38 -12.55
C CYS A 277 -1.39 25.00 -13.23
N VAL A 278 -2.47 24.26 -13.11
CA VAL A 278 -2.65 22.91 -13.70
C VAL A 278 -2.49 22.96 -15.22
N ARG A 279 -3.11 23.92 -15.89
CA ARG A 279 -2.97 24.08 -17.33
C ARG A 279 -1.52 24.33 -17.74
N ARG A 280 -0.79 25.20 -17.04
CA ARG A 280 0.63 25.49 -17.33
C ARG A 280 1.51 24.26 -17.10
N MET A 281 1.32 23.50 -16.04
CA MET A 281 2.07 22.25 -15.81
C MET A 281 1.88 21.29 -16.99
N LYS A 282 0.65 21.17 -17.50
CA LYS A 282 0.33 20.29 -18.62
C LYS A 282 0.83 20.81 -19.97
N GLU A 283 0.55 22.06 -20.32
CA GLU A 283 0.84 22.61 -21.65
C GLU A 283 2.34 22.93 -21.85
N GLU A 284 3.01 23.45 -20.82
CA GLU A 284 4.42 23.85 -20.92
C GLU A 284 5.38 22.67 -20.65
N TYR A 285 4.99 21.67 -19.82
CA TYR A 285 5.89 20.62 -19.34
C TYR A 285 5.36 19.18 -19.55
N GLY A 286 4.14 18.98 -20.00
CA GLY A 286 3.53 17.67 -20.20
C GLY A 286 3.22 16.91 -18.89
N ILE A 287 3.17 17.60 -17.74
CA ILE A 287 2.96 17.01 -16.42
C ILE A 287 1.48 17.15 -16.03
N GLN A 288 0.82 16.02 -15.77
CA GLN A 288 -0.55 15.99 -15.28
C GLN A 288 -0.57 16.27 -13.77
N ALA A 289 -1.44 17.20 -13.33
CA ALA A 289 -1.58 17.52 -11.93
C ALA A 289 -2.68 16.71 -11.25
N GLY A 290 -2.37 16.13 -10.11
CA GLY A 290 -3.33 15.73 -9.10
C GLY A 290 -3.30 16.68 -7.91
N VAL A 291 -4.35 16.67 -7.10
CA VAL A 291 -4.43 17.48 -5.89
C VAL A 291 -4.74 16.64 -4.66
N TRP A 292 -4.21 17.07 -3.53
CA TRP A 292 -4.52 16.53 -2.22
C TRP A 292 -5.80 17.17 -1.68
N HIS A 293 -6.59 16.42 -0.97
CA HIS A 293 -7.65 16.90 -0.09
C HIS A 293 -7.97 15.86 1.00
N THR A 294 -8.73 16.22 2.02
CA THR A 294 -9.13 15.29 3.08
C THR A 294 -10.55 14.75 2.90
N ILE A 295 -10.84 13.62 3.53
CA ILE A 295 -12.21 13.09 3.62
C ILE A 295 -13.15 14.02 4.41
N ASN A 296 -12.62 14.87 5.28
CA ASN A 296 -13.39 15.72 6.18
C ASN A 296 -13.71 17.13 5.64
N GLY A 297 -13.20 17.50 4.49
CA GLY A 297 -13.09 18.87 3.99
C GLY A 297 -11.66 19.38 4.15
N TYR A 298 -11.22 19.67 5.36
CA TYR A 298 -9.81 19.94 5.70
C TYR A 298 -9.47 19.34 7.08
N TRP A 299 -8.31 19.63 7.65
CA TRP A 299 -7.88 19.05 8.94
C TRP A 299 -8.91 19.20 10.06
N LYS A 300 -9.59 20.38 10.16
CA LYS A 300 -10.68 20.64 11.10
C LYS A 300 -12.06 20.78 10.42
N GLY A 301 -12.25 20.08 9.30
CA GLY A 301 -13.51 20.09 8.58
C GLY A 301 -13.73 21.34 7.73
N VAL A 302 -14.98 21.74 7.57
CA VAL A 302 -15.43 22.89 6.77
C VAL A 302 -15.67 24.11 7.68
N ASP A 303 -15.38 25.32 7.19
CA ASP A 303 -15.68 26.57 7.90
C ASP A 303 -17.18 26.78 8.00
N GLU A 304 -17.72 26.80 9.21
CA GLU A 304 -19.15 26.91 9.50
C GLU A 304 -19.74 28.27 9.08
N THR A 305 -18.88 29.27 8.88
CA THR A 305 -19.28 30.65 8.57
C THR A 305 -19.10 31.03 7.10
N GLY A 306 -18.52 30.12 6.32
CA GLY A 306 -18.19 30.33 4.92
C GLY A 306 -19.34 30.01 3.95
N LYS A 307 -19.21 30.49 2.71
CA LYS A 307 -20.18 30.23 1.62
C LYS A 307 -20.32 28.73 1.31
N LEU A 308 -19.24 27.96 1.46
CA LEU A 308 -19.25 26.51 1.22
C LEU A 308 -20.22 25.82 2.18
N ALA A 309 -20.20 26.19 3.46
CA ALA A 309 -21.12 25.64 4.45
C ALA A 309 -22.58 26.04 4.20
N GLU A 310 -22.82 27.26 3.66
CA GLU A 310 -24.16 27.69 3.25
C GLU A 310 -24.66 26.91 2.03
N GLU A 311 -23.84 26.74 0.99
CA GLU A 311 -24.18 26.02 -0.23
C GLU A 311 -24.44 24.53 0.01
N TYR A 312 -23.66 23.89 0.88
CA TYR A 312 -23.73 22.46 1.20
C TYR A 312 -24.34 22.17 2.57
N GLN A 313 -25.15 23.08 3.15
CA GLN A 313 -25.70 22.95 4.49
C GLN A 313 -26.42 21.61 4.74
N ASP A 314 -27.14 21.10 3.74
CA ASP A 314 -27.85 19.82 3.83
C ASP A 314 -26.92 18.58 3.67
N CYS A 315 -25.68 18.79 3.24
CA CYS A 315 -24.67 17.77 3.00
C CYS A 315 -23.61 17.72 4.08
N LEU A 316 -23.70 18.58 5.08
CA LEU A 316 -22.75 18.71 6.19
C LEU A 316 -23.44 18.44 7.52
N MET A 317 -22.69 17.92 8.48
CA MET A 317 -23.15 17.66 9.84
C MET A 317 -22.11 18.02 10.88
N LYS A 318 -22.54 18.31 12.12
CA LYS A 318 -21.63 18.42 13.24
C LYS A 318 -21.19 17.01 13.71
N GLY A 319 -19.93 16.71 13.50
CA GLY A 319 -19.28 15.49 13.97
C GLY A 319 -19.17 15.45 15.52
N SER A 320 -18.69 14.33 16.03
CA SER A 320 -18.52 14.10 17.49
C SER A 320 -17.42 14.98 18.09
N SER A 321 -16.42 15.36 17.28
CA SER A 321 -15.37 16.33 17.65
C SER A 321 -15.83 17.80 17.59
N GLY A 322 -17.10 18.07 17.24
CA GLY A 322 -17.66 19.41 17.09
C GLY A 322 -17.33 20.09 15.74
N GLN A 323 -16.58 19.45 14.89
CA GLN A 323 -16.23 19.93 13.54
C GLN A 323 -17.42 19.79 12.60
N LEU A 324 -17.52 20.69 11.60
CA LEU A 324 -18.45 20.55 10.48
C LEU A 324 -17.79 19.66 9.43
N VAL A 325 -18.37 18.48 9.17
CA VAL A 325 -17.85 17.45 8.29
C VAL A 325 -18.93 16.99 7.31
N PRO A 326 -18.59 16.32 6.18
CA PRO A 326 -19.59 15.73 5.29
C PRO A 326 -20.56 14.81 6.04
N ASP A 327 -21.84 14.92 5.74
CA ASP A 327 -22.85 14.00 6.31
C ASP A 327 -22.61 12.59 5.79
N TRP A 328 -22.57 11.59 6.67
CA TRP A 328 -22.22 10.21 6.33
C TRP A 328 -23.29 9.46 5.51
N HIS A 329 -24.49 10.00 5.33
CA HIS A 329 -25.48 9.39 4.44
C HIS A 329 -25.04 9.51 2.98
N PHE A 330 -25.10 8.41 2.24
CA PHE A 330 -24.53 8.30 0.90
C PHE A 330 -24.90 9.46 -0.04
N GLU A 331 -26.19 9.80 -0.17
CA GLU A 331 -26.67 10.81 -1.11
C GLU A 331 -26.11 12.22 -0.80
N LYS A 332 -25.98 12.52 0.50
CA LYS A 332 -25.46 13.80 0.97
C LYS A 332 -23.95 13.88 0.81
N ALA A 333 -23.23 12.82 1.21
CA ALA A 333 -21.79 12.70 1.00
C ALA A 333 -21.45 12.77 -0.48
N PHE A 334 -22.21 12.05 -1.33
CA PHE A 334 -22.01 12.05 -2.78
C PHE A 334 -22.17 13.44 -3.37
N ARG A 335 -23.23 14.19 -3.02
CA ARG A 335 -23.45 15.55 -3.49
C ARG A 335 -22.29 16.48 -3.11
N TYR A 336 -21.74 16.34 -1.88
CA TYR A 336 -20.61 17.13 -1.43
C TYR A 336 -19.32 16.82 -2.23
N TYR A 337 -18.94 15.55 -2.32
CA TYR A 337 -17.73 15.17 -3.06
C TYR A 337 -17.89 15.34 -4.56
N GLU A 338 -19.08 15.14 -5.12
CA GLU A 338 -19.36 15.36 -6.53
C GLU A 338 -19.15 16.83 -6.90
N GLY A 339 -19.65 17.77 -6.08
CA GLY A 339 -19.43 19.19 -6.29
C GLY A 339 -17.95 19.56 -6.27
N TRP A 340 -17.20 19.02 -5.32
CA TRP A 340 -15.75 19.24 -5.22
C TRP A 340 -14.97 18.66 -6.41
N HIS A 341 -15.19 17.38 -6.70
CA HIS A 341 -14.47 16.70 -7.77
C HIS A 341 -14.83 17.24 -9.17
N ARG A 342 -16.07 17.71 -9.38
CA ARG A 342 -16.46 18.43 -10.59
C ARG A 342 -15.65 19.71 -10.75
N PHE A 343 -15.58 20.54 -9.71
CA PHE A 343 -14.74 21.75 -9.70
C PHE A 343 -13.28 21.43 -10.05
N LEU A 344 -12.70 20.43 -9.40
CA LEU A 344 -11.32 20.00 -9.67
C LEU A 344 -11.14 19.53 -11.13
N LYS A 345 -12.10 18.80 -11.67
CA LYS A 345 -12.10 18.39 -13.08
C LYS A 345 -12.17 19.56 -14.03
N GLU A 346 -13.00 20.55 -13.75
CA GLU A 346 -13.10 21.80 -14.52
C GLU A 346 -11.78 22.60 -14.47
N CYS A 347 -11.04 22.53 -13.38
CA CYS A 347 -9.67 23.08 -13.28
C CYS A 347 -8.62 22.27 -14.08
N GLY A 348 -8.98 21.09 -14.63
CA GLY A 348 -8.07 20.25 -15.41
C GLY A 348 -7.29 19.23 -14.58
N VAL A 349 -7.62 19.04 -13.30
CA VAL A 349 -7.02 18.02 -12.42
C VAL A 349 -7.28 16.63 -12.99
N ALA A 350 -6.25 15.77 -12.96
CA ALA A 350 -6.28 14.43 -13.54
C ALA A 350 -6.61 13.33 -12.52
N PHE A 351 -6.28 13.54 -11.23
CA PHE A 351 -6.48 12.57 -10.15
C PHE A 351 -6.47 13.27 -8.79
N VAL A 352 -6.80 12.55 -7.72
CA VAL A 352 -6.80 13.08 -6.36
C VAL A 352 -6.01 12.19 -5.39
N LYS A 353 -5.36 12.80 -4.39
CA LYS A 353 -4.85 12.14 -3.19
C LYS A 353 -5.80 12.49 -2.05
N ILE A 354 -6.49 11.48 -1.49
CA ILE A 354 -7.49 11.68 -0.45
C ILE A 354 -6.96 11.22 0.88
N ASP A 355 -6.80 12.17 1.78
CA ASP A 355 -6.14 11.99 3.06
C ASP A 355 -7.10 11.97 4.25
N ASN A 356 -6.55 11.73 5.45
CA ASN A 356 -7.24 11.81 6.72
C ASN A 356 -8.40 10.79 6.88
N GLN A 357 -8.34 9.68 6.11
CA GLN A 357 -9.46 8.73 5.99
C GLN A 357 -9.77 7.96 7.28
N SER A 358 -8.79 7.70 8.16
CA SER A 358 -9.00 6.97 9.41
C SER A 358 -9.55 7.82 10.56
N THR A 359 -9.99 9.04 10.30
CA THR A 359 -10.62 9.90 11.31
C THR A 359 -12.12 9.62 11.54
N LEU A 360 -12.66 8.60 10.91
CA LEU A 360 -14.09 8.30 10.96
C LEU A 360 -14.59 8.05 12.39
N GLU A 361 -13.85 7.28 13.18
CA GLU A 361 -14.21 7.06 14.59
C GLU A 361 -14.24 8.36 15.41
N ARG A 362 -13.27 9.25 15.18
CA ARG A 362 -13.21 10.56 15.86
C ARG A 362 -14.36 11.47 15.48
N ASN A 363 -14.75 11.47 14.19
CA ASN A 363 -15.74 12.40 13.67
C ASN A 363 -17.18 11.91 13.81
N TYR A 364 -17.40 10.59 13.76
CA TYR A 364 -18.75 10.02 13.74
C TYR A 364 -19.04 9.06 14.90
N GLY A 365 -18.06 8.77 15.77
CA GLY A 365 -18.26 7.94 16.97
C GLY A 365 -19.39 8.46 17.85
N GLY A 366 -20.29 7.57 18.27
CA GLY A 366 -21.50 7.94 19.02
C GLY A 366 -22.61 8.58 18.18
N LYS A 367 -22.39 8.88 16.89
CA LYS A 367 -23.40 9.44 15.97
C LYS A 367 -24.01 8.37 15.07
N ALA A 368 -23.17 7.44 14.57
CA ALA A 368 -23.56 6.37 13.67
C ALA A 368 -22.61 5.17 13.78
N PRO A 369 -23.04 3.97 13.35
CA PRO A 369 -22.18 2.79 13.30
C PRO A 369 -21.01 2.97 12.32
N ILE A 370 -19.79 2.68 12.77
CA ILE A 370 -18.56 2.97 12.03
C ILE A 370 -18.49 2.25 10.66
N GLY A 371 -19.01 1.02 10.58
CA GLY A 371 -19.03 0.29 9.32
C GLY A 371 -19.93 0.93 8.27
N GLU A 372 -21.13 1.41 8.66
CA GLU A 372 -22.04 2.14 7.77
C GLU A 372 -21.48 3.49 7.36
N VAL A 373 -20.87 4.22 8.29
CA VAL A 373 -20.18 5.49 8.00
C VAL A 373 -19.11 5.28 6.94
N ALA A 374 -18.25 4.29 7.14
CA ALA A 374 -17.15 3.99 6.22
C ALA A 374 -17.68 3.55 4.85
N GLU A 375 -18.67 2.65 4.81
CA GLU A 375 -19.28 2.21 3.57
C GLU A 375 -19.85 3.38 2.76
N ASN A 376 -20.65 4.22 3.37
CA ASN A 376 -21.33 5.30 2.67
C ASN A 376 -20.38 6.40 2.20
N LEU A 377 -19.41 6.81 3.03
CA LEU A 377 -18.45 7.86 2.65
C LEU A 377 -17.51 7.36 1.54
N HIS A 378 -16.97 6.14 1.66
CA HIS A 378 -16.09 5.60 0.60
C HIS A 378 -16.84 5.34 -0.70
N ARG A 379 -18.07 4.81 -0.65
CA ARG A 379 -18.91 4.68 -1.85
C ARG A 379 -19.19 6.02 -2.51
N ALA A 380 -19.45 7.06 -1.73
CA ALA A 380 -19.68 8.42 -2.25
C ALA A 380 -18.42 8.97 -2.94
N ILE A 381 -17.26 8.83 -2.31
CA ILE A 381 -15.98 9.21 -2.88
C ILE A 381 -15.68 8.44 -4.17
N GLU A 382 -15.79 7.11 -4.12
CA GLU A 382 -15.48 6.26 -5.28
C GLU A 382 -16.47 6.47 -6.44
N ALA A 383 -17.75 6.71 -6.15
CA ALA A 383 -18.71 7.08 -7.18
C ALA A 383 -18.34 8.42 -7.85
N SER A 384 -17.98 9.43 -7.07
CA SER A 384 -17.59 10.74 -7.58
C SER A 384 -16.25 10.68 -8.33
N THR A 385 -15.23 10.03 -7.79
CA THR A 385 -13.93 9.88 -8.47
C THR A 385 -14.01 9.01 -9.72
N GLY A 386 -14.94 8.06 -9.75
CA GLY A 386 -15.27 7.30 -10.95
C GLY A 386 -15.81 8.15 -12.08
N LEU A 387 -16.66 9.14 -11.77
CA LEU A 387 -17.23 10.07 -12.76
C LEU A 387 -16.18 11.03 -13.36
N TYR A 388 -15.26 11.52 -12.53
CA TYR A 388 -14.37 12.61 -12.93
C TYR A 388 -12.93 12.21 -13.19
N PHE A 389 -12.43 11.15 -12.52
CA PHE A 389 -11.02 10.77 -12.52
C PHE A 389 -10.77 9.30 -12.88
N ASP A 390 -11.80 8.57 -13.34
CA ASP A 390 -11.65 7.16 -13.71
C ASP A 390 -11.02 6.30 -12.61
N GLN A 391 -11.40 6.55 -11.35
CA GLN A 391 -10.87 5.92 -10.13
C GLN A 391 -9.36 6.20 -9.88
N ALA A 392 -8.77 7.20 -10.51
CA ALA A 392 -7.39 7.60 -10.23
C ALA A 392 -7.32 8.31 -8.87
N VAL A 393 -7.13 7.54 -7.83
CA VAL A 393 -7.07 7.98 -6.43
C VAL A 393 -5.85 7.39 -5.75
N ILE A 394 -5.09 8.21 -5.02
CA ILE A 394 -4.14 7.77 -4.00
C ILE A 394 -4.84 7.92 -2.65
N ASN A 395 -5.18 6.79 -2.03
CA ASN A 395 -5.75 6.80 -0.68
C ASN A 395 -4.64 6.97 0.35
N CYS A 396 -4.81 7.90 1.30
CA CYS A 396 -3.83 8.20 2.33
C CYS A 396 -4.47 8.21 3.72
N MET A 397 -3.67 7.95 4.77
CA MET A 397 -4.14 7.85 6.16
C MET A 397 -5.38 6.95 6.33
N GLY A 398 -5.51 5.89 5.52
CA GLY A 398 -6.68 5.05 5.41
C GLY A 398 -6.43 3.57 5.73
N MET A 399 -5.47 3.25 6.62
CA MET A 399 -5.07 1.88 6.92
C MET A 399 -5.94 1.19 7.96
N ALA A 400 -6.86 1.91 8.62
CA ALA A 400 -7.81 1.30 9.55
C ALA A 400 -8.77 0.34 8.82
N GLY A 401 -9.13 -0.76 9.50
CA GLY A 401 -9.94 -1.83 8.92
C GLY A 401 -11.24 -1.34 8.30
N GLU A 402 -11.95 -0.41 8.95
CA GLU A 402 -13.18 0.17 8.42
C GLU A 402 -12.99 0.82 7.04
N ASN A 403 -11.82 1.42 6.77
CA ASN A 403 -11.53 2.00 5.45
C ASN A 403 -11.15 0.91 4.44
N MET A 404 -10.29 -0.03 4.85
CA MET A 404 -9.82 -1.08 3.95
C MET A 404 -10.95 -1.95 3.42
N TRP A 405 -11.92 -2.31 4.28
CA TRP A 405 -13.04 -3.16 3.94
C TRP A 405 -14.16 -2.44 3.17
N ASN A 406 -14.10 -1.13 3.00
CA ASN A 406 -15.16 -0.33 2.38
C ASN A 406 -14.71 0.47 1.15
N ARG A 407 -13.58 0.13 0.52
CA ARG A 407 -13.07 0.72 -0.72
C ARG A 407 -13.04 -0.33 -1.83
N PRO A 408 -14.15 -0.60 -2.54
CA PRO A 408 -14.22 -1.67 -3.53
C PRO A 408 -13.56 -1.37 -4.88
N ALA A 409 -13.36 -0.10 -5.28
CA ALA A 409 -12.98 0.27 -6.64
C ALA A 409 -11.58 0.88 -6.78
N THR A 410 -11.16 1.78 -5.90
CA THR A 410 -9.86 2.46 -5.99
C THR A 410 -8.69 1.49 -5.74
N ALA A 411 -7.61 1.65 -6.53
CA ALA A 411 -6.55 0.63 -6.62
C ALA A 411 -5.30 0.92 -5.79
N VAL A 412 -5.06 2.16 -5.34
CA VAL A 412 -3.79 2.58 -4.72
C VAL A 412 -4.02 3.14 -3.31
N SER A 413 -3.21 2.73 -2.35
CA SER A 413 -3.24 3.23 -0.98
C SER A 413 -1.87 3.24 -0.33
N ARG A 414 -1.57 4.29 0.45
CA ARG A 414 -0.45 4.35 1.39
C ARG A 414 -0.49 3.18 2.35
N CYS A 415 0.67 2.62 2.64
CA CYS A 415 0.83 1.47 3.53
C CYS A 415 1.88 1.66 4.64
N SER A 416 2.28 2.91 4.90
CA SER A 416 3.22 3.26 5.97
C SER A 416 2.92 4.63 6.57
N ASP A 417 3.47 4.93 7.74
CA ASP A 417 3.65 6.30 8.25
C ASP A 417 4.36 7.16 7.18
N ASP A 418 4.31 8.48 7.33
CA ASP A 418 5.08 9.39 6.50
C ASP A 418 6.57 9.09 6.64
N PHE A 419 7.25 8.98 5.50
CA PHE A 419 8.71 8.87 5.48
C PHE A 419 9.34 10.23 5.80
N LEU A 420 10.35 10.23 6.65
CA LEU A 420 11.13 11.42 6.93
C LEU A 420 12.52 11.27 6.26
N PRO A 421 12.80 11.98 5.17
CA PRO A 421 14.08 11.96 4.50
C PRO A 421 15.24 12.33 5.45
N GLU A 422 16.44 11.83 5.16
CA GLU A 422 17.66 12.05 5.93
C GLU A 422 17.56 11.57 7.40
N ASN A 423 16.60 10.69 7.72
CA ASN A 423 16.41 10.12 9.04
C ASN A 423 16.55 8.59 9.02
N ARG A 424 17.64 8.09 9.60
CA ARG A 424 18.00 6.67 9.60
C ARG A 424 16.99 5.78 10.32
N GLU A 425 16.46 6.22 11.45
CA GLU A 425 15.49 5.45 12.23
C GLU A 425 14.14 5.35 11.48
N TRP A 426 13.74 6.45 10.85
CA TRP A 426 12.56 6.46 9.99
C TRP A 426 12.72 5.58 8.77
N PHE A 427 13.92 5.48 8.20
CA PHE A 427 14.16 4.56 7.10
C PHE A 427 13.91 3.10 7.53
N THR A 428 14.49 2.65 8.66
CA THR A 428 14.26 1.30 9.19
C THR A 428 12.78 1.04 9.41
N LYS A 429 12.10 1.94 10.13
CA LYS A 429 10.66 1.86 10.38
C LYS A 429 9.84 1.79 9.09
N HIS A 430 10.20 2.62 8.12
CA HIS A 430 9.51 2.71 6.84
C HIS A 430 9.60 1.40 6.04
N ILE A 431 10.80 0.82 5.92
CA ILE A 431 10.98 -0.47 5.22
C ILE A 431 10.22 -1.60 5.91
N LEU A 432 10.19 -1.63 7.24
CA LEU A 432 9.40 -2.61 7.99
C LEU A 432 7.90 -2.42 7.73
N GLN A 433 7.39 -1.21 7.87
CA GLN A 433 5.98 -0.94 7.63
C GLN A 433 5.57 -1.24 6.19
N CYS A 434 6.29 -0.70 5.21
CA CYS A 434 5.99 -0.92 3.81
C CYS A 434 5.94 -2.40 3.44
N SER A 435 6.91 -3.21 3.86
CA SER A 435 6.99 -4.61 3.49
C SER A 435 5.99 -5.50 4.23
N TYR A 436 5.86 -5.36 5.55
CA TYR A 436 4.94 -6.19 6.33
C TYR A 436 3.48 -5.80 6.13
N ASN A 437 3.17 -4.49 6.07
CA ASN A 437 1.82 -4.06 5.76
C ASN A 437 1.40 -4.47 4.34
N SER A 438 2.34 -4.58 3.39
CA SER A 438 2.07 -5.11 2.05
C SER A 438 1.65 -6.57 2.04
N LEU A 439 2.03 -7.37 3.04
CA LEU A 439 1.57 -8.75 3.19
C LEU A 439 0.04 -8.82 3.44
N VAL A 440 -0.50 -7.83 4.13
CA VAL A 440 -1.94 -7.73 4.45
C VAL A 440 -2.65 -6.87 3.40
N GLN A 441 -2.28 -5.60 3.30
CA GLN A 441 -2.97 -4.61 2.45
C GLN A 441 -2.73 -4.84 0.96
N GLY A 442 -1.61 -5.45 0.59
CA GLY A 442 -1.31 -5.81 -0.79
C GLY A 442 -2.29 -6.82 -1.42
N ASN A 443 -3.10 -7.51 -0.62
CA ASN A 443 -4.19 -8.34 -1.11
C ASN A 443 -5.43 -7.50 -1.48
N PHE A 444 -5.58 -6.33 -0.89
CA PHE A 444 -6.66 -5.39 -1.18
C PHE A 444 -6.31 -4.42 -2.32
N LEU A 445 -5.12 -3.82 -2.28
CA LEU A 445 -4.74 -2.63 -3.04
C LEU A 445 -3.28 -2.71 -3.47
N TRP A 446 -2.87 -1.87 -4.42
CA TRP A 446 -1.47 -1.54 -4.65
C TRP A 446 -0.98 -0.62 -3.54
N CYS A 447 0.10 -1.05 -2.89
CA CYS A 447 0.69 -0.33 -1.77
C CYS A 447 1.58 0.81 -2.28
N ASP A 448 1.23 2.02 -1.89
CA ASP A 448 2.07 3.19 -2.06
C ASP A 448 3.05 3.27 -0.87
N TRP A 449 4.35 3.25 -1.19
CA TRP A 449 5.45 3.26 -0.23
C TRP A 449 5.95 4.66 0.10
N ASP A 450 5.11 5.68 -0.10
CA ASP A 450 5.39 7.08 0.22
C ASP A 450 6.50 7.74 -0.62
N MET A 451 6.89 8.92 -0.20
CA MET A 451 7.79 9.85 -0.87
C MET A 451 9.25 9.67 -0.45
N TRP A 452 10.19 10.18 -1.25
CA TRP A 452 11.61 10.16 -0.97
C TRP A 452 12.37 11.22 -1.76
N TRP A 453 13.61 11.53 -1.35
CA TRP A 453 14.53 12.42 -2.07
C TRP A 453 15.64 11.64 -2.77
N THR A 454 15.95 12.00 -4.00
CA THR A 454 17.11 11.43 -4.71
C THR A 454 18.43 11.89 -4.11
N SER A 455 18.43 12.99 -3.38
CA SER A 455 19.59 13.52 -2.63
C SER A 455 19.84 12.78 -1.30
N ASP A 456 18.86 12.04 -0.77
CA ASP A 456 19.02 11.25 0.44
C ASP A 456 20.03 10.11 0.23
N GLY A 457 20.93 9.87 1.20
CA GLY A 457 21.87 8.75 1.17
C GLY A 457 21.22 7.37 1.08
N GLN A 458 19.93 7.27 1.40
CA GLN A 458 19.10 6.06 1.31
C GLN A 458 18.15 6.06 0.09
N ALA A 459 18.34 6.98 -0.84
CA ALA A 459 17.49 7.20 -1.99
C ALA A 459 17.22 5.96 -2.86
N LEU A 460 18.16 5.06 -2.97
CA LEU A 460 18.05 3.84 -3.78
C LEU A 460 17.00 2.83 -3.29
N LYS A 461 16.29 3.12 -2.23
CA LYS A 461 15.42 2.16 -1.52
C LYS A 461 13.92 2.46 -1.64
N ASN A 462 13.53 3.55 -2.32
CA ASN A 462 12.14 4.04 -2.34
C ASN A 462 11.63 4.43 -3.75
N SER A 463 10.32 4.68 -3.93
CA SER A 463 9.68 4.72 -5.25
C SER A 463 8.93 6.00 -5.67
N LEU A 464 8.39 6.82 -4.76
CA LEU A 464 7.71 8.08 -5.11
C LEU A 464 8.60 9.28 -4.86
N LEU A 465 8.88 10.04 -5.93
CA LEU A 465 9.77 11.19 -5.87
C LEU A 465 9.12 12.40 -5.19
N SER A 466 9.87 13.06 -4.28
CA SER A 466 9.48 14.33 -3.65
C SER A 466 10.66 15.29 -3.48
N ASP A 467 11.61 15.28 -4.41
CA ASP A 467 12.82 16.10 -4.37
C ASP A 467 12.52 17.59 -4.25
N ARG A 468 13.28 18.26 -3.42
CA ARG A 468 13.34 19.73 -3.35
C ARG A 468 13.82 20.33 -4.67
N LEU A 469 13.48 21.61 -4.88
CA LEU A 469 13.90 22.35 -6.07
C LEU A 469 15.44 22.37 -6.21
N GLY A 470 15.93 21.98 -7.38
CA GLY A 470 17.36 21.90 -7.70
C GLY A 470 18.04 20.57 -7.36
N GLU A 471 17.43 19.71 -6.56
CA GLU A 471 18.08 18.53 -5.98
C GLU A 471 17.85 17.21 -6.73
N SER A 472 16.94 17.18 -7.73
CA SER A 472 16.66 15.92 -8.45
C SER A 472 17.88 15.38 -9.18
N ARG A 473 18.18 14.10 -8.94
CA ARG A 473 19.31 13.36 -9.49
C ARG A 473 18.85 12.32 -10.48
N LYS A 474 19.06 12.59 -11.77
CA LYS A 474 18.60 11.76 -12.88
C LYS A 474 19.18 10.34 -12.82
N GLU A 475 20.46 10.21 -12.48
CA GLU A 475 21.17 8.95 -12.40
C GLU A 475 20.60 7.96 -11.36
N ILE A 476 19.88 8.47 -10.35
CA ILE A 476 19.16 7.64 -9.38
C ILE A 476 17.82 7.14 -9.95
N LEU A 477 17.20 7.92 -10.82
CA LEU A 477 15.88 7.62 -11.38
C LEU A 477 15.92 6.76 -12.64
N GLU A 478 16.93 6.91 -13.49
CA GLU A 478 17.08 6.16 -14.75
C GLU A 478 16.98 4.63 -14.58
N PRO A 479 17.54 3.99 -13.54
CA PRO A 479 17.40 2.57 -13.33
C PRO A 479 15.98 2.08 -13.04
N LEU A 480 15.09 2.98 -12.61
CA LEU A 480 13.73 2.66 -12.14
C LEU A 480 12.67 2.78 -13.24
N VAL A 481 12.98 3.51 -14.31
CA VAL A 481 12.00 3.87 -15.36
C VAL A 481 12.51 3.61 -16.77
N LEU A 482 11.59 3.52 -17.72
CA LEU A 482 11.88 3.61 -19.15
C LEU A 482 12.10 5.07 -19.57
N SER A 483 12.63 5.30 -20.75
CA SER A 483 12.92 6.64 -21.28
C SER A 483 11.69 7.53 -21.41
N ASP A 484 10.50 6.94 -21.59
CA ASP A 484 9.21 7.64 -21.64
C ASP A 484 8.65 8.00 -20.25
N GLY A 485 9.31 7.57 -19.18
CA GLY A 485 8.90 7.78 -17.78
C GLY A 485 8.07 6.64 -17.19
N ARG A 486 7.81 5.57 -17.94
CA ARG A 486 7.07 4.41 -17.43
C ARG A 486 7.90 3.68 -16.37
N VAL A 487 7.32 3.44 -15.19
CA VAL A 487 7.97 2.77 -14.06
C VAL A 487 8.11 1.27 -14.34
N LEU A 488 9.29 0.72 -14.08
CA LEU A 488 9.53 -0.72 -14.09
C LEU A 488 8.98 -1.34 -12.81
N ARG A 489 7.69 -1.65 -12.82
CA ARG A 489 6.96 -2.14 -11.67
C ARG A 489 6.95 -3.67 -11.60
N CYS A 490 7.16 -4.23 -10.40
CA CYS A 490 6.94 -5.64 -10.11
C CYS A 490 5.46 -6.02 -10.21
N ASP A 491 5.15 -7.33 -10.21
CA ASP A 491 3.79 -7.85 -10.40
C ASP A 491 2.92 -7.68 -9.14
N ARG A 492 3.54 -7.49 -7.98
CA ARG A 492 2.87 -7.26 -6.69
C ARG A 492 3.69 -6.34 -5.79
N PRO A 493 3.12 -5.79 -4.71
CA PRO A 493 3.90 -5.10 -3.68
C PRO A 493 4.99 -5.99 -3.08
N GLY A 494 6.13 -5.40 -2.70
CA GLY A 494 7.19 -6.11 -2.01
C GLY A 494 6.75 -6.61 -0.64
N VAL A 495 7.11 -7.85 -0.29
CA VAL A 495 6.78 -8.49 0.98
C VAL A 495 8.03 -9.10 1.61
N PRO A 496 8.10 -9.29 2.94
CA PRO A 496 9.22 -10.00 3.56
C PRO A 496 9.33 -11.41 3.03
N ALA A 497 10.55 -11.91 2.84
CA ALA A 497 10.78 -13.33 2.50
C ALA A 497 10.30 -14.26 3.63
N ALA A 498 9.97 -15.52 3.30
CA ALA A 498 9.30 -16.43 4.23
C ALA A 498 10.08 -16.68 5.53
N ASP A 499 11.40 -16.64 5.48
CA ASP A 499 12.29 -16.79 6.65
C ASP A 499 12.45 -15.49 7.48
N CYS A 500 11.86 -14.37 7.04
CA CYS A 500 11.83 -13.09 7.76
C CYS A 500 10.47 -12.81 8.42
N LEU A 501 9.44 -13.66 8.25
CA LEU A 501 8.07 -13.32 8.62
C LEU A 501 7.78 -13.25 10.13
N LEU A 502 8.47 -14.08 10.94
CA LEU A 502 8.11 -14.27 12.36
C LEU A 502 9.20 -13.83 13.34
N GLU A 503 10.27 -13.23 12.85
CA GLU A 503 11.36 -12.69 13.65
C GLU A 503 11.51 -11.19 13.38
N ASP A 504 11.74 -10.39 14.44
CA ASP A 504 11.97 -8.96 14.28
C ASP A 504 13.32 -8.72 13.56
N PRO A 505 13.33 -8.12 12.37
CA PRO A 505 14.57 -7.92 11.61
C PRO A 505 15.62 -7.04 12.32
N VAL A 506 15.21 -6.15 13.20
CA VAL A 506 16.13 -5.25 13.91
C VAL A 506 16.86 -5.94 15.08
N GLU A 507 16.30 -7.05 15.58
CA GLU A 507 16.85 -7.84 16.68
C GLU A 507 17.46 -9.19 16.23
N SER A 508 17.04 -9.71 15.06
CA SER A 508 17.35 -11.07 14.62
C SER A 508 18.83 -11.35 14.36
N GLY A 509 19.61 -10.32 13.99
CA GLY A 509 21.00 -10.48 13.55
C GLY A 509 21.14 -11.14 12.17
N LYS A 510 20.05 -11.20 11.40
CA LYS A 510 19.99 -11.79 10.05
C LYS A 510 19.71 -10.70 9.01
N PRO A 511 20.13 -10.91 7.74
CA PRO A 511 19.74 -10.03 6.66
C PRO A 511 18.22 -10.01 6.49
N PHE A 512 17.62 -8.83 6.45
CA PHE A 512 16.21 -8.66 6.15
C PHE A 512 16.00 -8.67 4.64
N LYS A 513 15.14 -9.55 4.15
CA LYS A 513 14.86 -9.75 2.73
C LYS A 513 13.44 -9.32 2.40
N VAL A 514 13.33 -8.42 1.42
CA VAL A 514 12.05 -8.00 0.83
C VAL A 514 12.06 -8.39 -0.63
N TYR A 515 11.03 -9.09 -1.10
CA TYR A 515 10.97 -9.54 -2.47
C TYR A 515 9.62 -9.25 -3.14
N SER A 516 9.66 -9.21 -4.45
CA SER A 516 8.49 -9.22 -5.31
C SER A 516 8.74 -10.02 -6.59
N THR A 517 7.68 -10.38 -7.29
CA THR A 517 7.75 -11.18 -8.53
C THR A 517 7.83 -10.31 -9.77
N CYS A 518 8.53 -10.81 -10.79
CA CYS A 518 8.67 -10.22 -12.13
C CYS A 518 8.49 -11.34 -13.16
N GLY A 519 7.26 -11.74 -13.45
CA GLY A 519 6.99 -12.96 -14.22
C GLY A 519 7.39 -14.19 -13.39
N ASN A 520 8.26 -15.04 -13.97
CA ASN A 520 8.85 -16.21 -13.30
C ASN A 520 10.09 -15.88 -12.45
N SER A 521 10.57 -14.64 -12.49
CA SER A 521 11.73 -14.15 -11.75
C SER A 521 11.31 -13.47 -10.44
N ALA A 522 12.25 -13.30 -9.50
CA ALA A 522 12.05 -12.48 -8.31
C ALA A 522 13.08 -11.34 -8.23
N ALA A 523 12.62 -10.17 -7.82
CA ALA A 523 13.44 -9.04 -7.41
C ALA A 523 13.54 -9.04 -5.88
N VAL A 524 14.73 -9.01 -5.33
CA VAL A 524 14.98 -9.17 -3.89
C VAL A 524 15.92 -8.06 -3.39
N ALA A 525 15.41 -7.24 -2.49
CA ALA A 525 16.23 -6.29 -1.73
C ALA A 525 16.61 -6.91 -0.39
N VAL A 526 17.88 -6.83 -0.02
CA VAL A 526 18.42 -7.41 1.21
C VAL A 526 19.09 -6.32 2.02
N PHE A 527 18.71 -6.15 3.27
CA PHE A 527 19.15 -5.06 4.14
C PHE A 527 19.80 -5.56 5.42
N ASN A 528 20.77 -4.79 5.94
CA ASN A 528 21.17 -4.88 7.34
C ASN A 528 20.39 -3.82 8.13
N LEU A 529 19.42 -4.26 8.95
CA LEU A 529 18.61 -3.41 9.83
C LEU A 529 18.96 -3.60 11.31
N ASP A 530 20.06 -4.28 11.64
CA ASP A 530 20.43 -4.59 13.03
C ASP A 530 20.73 -3.30 13.83
N GLU A 531 19.93 -3.03 14.85
CA GLU A 531 20.08 -1.81 15.69
C GLU A 531 21.35 -1.80 16.54
N ARG A 532 21.99 -2.97 16.73
CA ARG A 532 23.27 -3.08 17.44
C ARG A 532 24.46 -2.69 16.56
N GLU A 533 24.22 -2.29 15.31
CA GLU A 533 25.22 -1.90 14.31
C GLU A 533 26.26 -2.99 14.02
N LYS A 534 25.82 -4.25 14.04
CA LYS A 534 26.67 -5.41 13.77
C LYS A 534 26.52 -5.90 12.33
N PRO A 535 27.56 -6.55 11.78
CA PRO A 535 27.42 -7.31 10.56
C PRO A 535 26.32 -8.37 10.70
N VAL A 536 25.57 -8.58 9.64
CA VAL A 536 24.58 -9.65 9.53
C VAL A 536 24.99 -10.64 8.47
N GLU A 537 24.77 -11.93 8.75
CA GLU A 537 25.11 -13.01 7.85
C GLU A 537 23.88 -13.89 7.61
N GLY A 538 23.74 -14.38 6.38
CA GLY A 538 22.64 -15.23 5.98
C GLY A 538 22.82 -15.76 4.57
N SER A 539 21.72 -16.15 3.95
CA SER A 539 21.75 -16.63 2.58
C SER A 539 20.44 -16.35 1.86
N LEU A 540 20.47 -16.37 0.52
CA LEU A 540 19.33 -16.20 -0.37
C LEU A 540 19.19 -17.43 -1.25
N GLY A 541 17.99 -17.98 -1.36
CA GLY A 541 17.65 -19.09 -2.23
C GLY A 541 16.24 -18.95 -2.78
N THR A 542 15.79 -19.90 -3.59
CA THR A 542 14.45 -19.85 -4.21
C THR A 542 13.33 -20.20 -3.23
N GLN A 543 13.63 -20.94 -2.17
CA GLN A 543 12.63 -21.52 -1.26
C GLN A 543 11.83 -20.44 -0.49
N GLU A 544 12.47 -19.34 -0.11
CA GLU A 544 11.83 -18.25 0.61
C GLU A 544 11.11 -17.22 -0.27
N LEU A 545 11.16 -17.37 -1.62
CA LEU A 545 10.73 -16.38 -2.62
C LEU A 545 9.50 -16.80 -3.43
N GLU A 546 8.78 -17.85 -3.07
CA GLU A 546 7.70 -18.46 -3.88
C GLU A 546 8.13 -18.85 -5.31
N MET A 547 9.40 -19.16 -5.51
CA MET A 547 9.92 -19.63 -6.78
C MET A 547 9.94 -21.17 -6.79
N GLU A 548 9.75 -21.74 -7.98
CA GLU A 548 9.99 -23.17 -8.15
C GLU A 548 11.46 -23.49 -7.89
N GLU A 549 11.74 -24.64 -7.26
CA GLU A 549 13.09 -25.10 -7.08
C GLU A 549 13.71 -25.52 -8.42
N THR A 550 14.43 -24.62 -9.04
CA THR A 550 15.10 -24.78 -10.32
C THR A 550 16.49 -24.15 -10.27
N LYS A 551 17.29 -24.36 -11.32
CA LYS A 551 18.56 -23.67 -11.52
C LYS A 551 18.27 -22.19 -11.84
N VAL A 552 18.92 -21.27 -11.13
CA VAL A 552 18.69 -19.83 -11.28
C VAL A 552 19.98 -19.04 -11.45
N LEU A 553 19.92 -17.98 -12.23
CA LEU A 553 20.91 -16.91 -12.23
C LEU A 553 20.57 -15.93 -11.11
N ALA A 554 21.43 -15.85 -10.10
CA ALA A 554 21.41 -14.79 -9.10
C ALA A 554 22.27 -13.63 -9.61
N TRP A 555 21.62 -12.54 -10.03
CA TRP A 555 22.26 -11.31 -10.53
C TRP A 555 22.18 -10.23 -9.48
N GLU A 556 23.31 -9.74 -8.98
CA GLU A 556 23.39 -8.59 -8.08
C GLU A 556 23.50 -7.30 -8.90
N SER A 557 22.41 -6.52 -8.92
CA SER A 557 22.23 -5.41 -9.87
C SER A 557 23.15 -4.22 -9.61
N LEU A 558 23.61 -4.00 -8.37
CA LEU A 558 24.44 -2.85 -8.01
C LEU A 558 25.91 -3.05 -8.36
N SER A 559 26.46 -4.23 -8.05
CA SER A 559 27.85 -4.56 -8.36
C SER A 559 28.04 -5.14 -9.76
N GLY A 560 26.95 -5.63 -10.36
CA GLY A 560 27.00 -6.43 -11.59
C GLY A 560 27.59 -7.83 -11.37
N GLY A 561 27.71 -8.27 -10.11
CA GLY A 561 28.11 -9.63 -9.76
C GLY A 561 27.00 -10.64 -10.08
N TRP A 562 27.38 -11.86 -10.42
CA TRP A 562 26.40 -12.91 -10.70
C TRP A 562 26.94 -14.29 -10.34
N LYS A 563 26.02 -15.21 -10.08
CA LYS A 563 26.30 -16.60 -9.83
C LYS A 563 25.13 -17.46 -10.32
N VAL A 564 25.42 -18.61 -10.88
CA VAL A 564 24.41 -19.62 -11.12
C VAL A 564 24.28 -20.50 -9.88
N LEU A 565 23.08 -20.61 -9.37
CA LEU A 565 22.73 -21.47 -8.24
C LEU A 565 22.04 -22.73 -8.77
N GLU A 566 22.56 -23.87 -8.44
CA GLU A 566 21.91 -25.15 -8.70
C GLU A 566 20.65 -25.30 -7.81
N LYS A 567 19.77 -26.23 -8.15
CA LYS A 567 18.56 -26.50 -7.39
C LYS A 567 18.89 -26.72 -5.89
N GLY A 568 18.29 -25.89 -5.01
CA GLY A 568 18.52 -25.94 -3.55
C GLY A 568 19.80 -25.27 -3.08
N GLU A 569 20.68 -24.79 -3.99
CA GLU A 569 21.85 -24.00 -3.63
C GLU A 569 21.44 -22.59 -3.19
N ARG A 570 22.23 -22.00 -2.31
CA ARG A 570 21.96 -20.67 -1.75
C ARG A 570 23.16 -19.75 -1.95
N GLU A 571 22.90 -18.49 -2.23
CA GLU A 571 23.90 -17.43 -2.24
C GLU A 571 24.17 -16.96 -0.81
N ALA A 572 25.44 -16.95 -0.41
CA ALA A 572 25.84 -16.42 0.90
C ALA A 572 25.80 -14.89 0.88
N ILE A 573 25.21 -14.32 1.91
CA ILE A 573 25.08 -12.86 2.07
C ILE A 573 25.75 -12.45 3.37
N ARG A 574 26.59 -11.42 3.28
CA ARG A 574 27.15 -10.71 4.42
C ARG A 574 27.05 -9.19 4.16
N LEU A 575 26.46 -8.48 5.08
CA LEU A 575 26.35 -7.01 5.09
C LEU A 575 27.07 -6.49 6.34
N GLU A 576 28.09 -5.67 6.14
CA GLU A 576 29.00 -5.26 7.21
C GLU A 576 28.43 -4.19 8.12
N ASN A 577 27.77 -3.19 7.54
CA ASN A 577 27.28 -2.05 8.28
C ASN A 577 25.74 -2.02 8.29
N ARG A 578 25.17 -1.42 9.32
CA ARG A 578 23.76 -1.04 9.32
C ARG A 578 23.51 -0.15 8.11
N ASP A 579 22.37 -0.36 7.45
CA ASP A 579 21.94 0.28 6.20
C ASP A 579 22.66 -0.20 4.92
N ASP A 580 23.66 -1.07 5.01
CA ASP A 580 24.15 -1.78 3.84
C ASP A 580 22.99 -2.57 3.20
N PHE A 581 22.95 -2.59 1.88
CA PHE A 581 21.94 -3.37 1.14
C PHE A 581 22.51 -3.97 -0.13
N ARG A 582 21.80 -5.01 -0.63
CA ARG A 582 22.03 -5.65 -1.93
C ARG A 582 20.70 -5.73 -2.66
N PHE A 583 20.77 -5.77 -3.99
CA PHE A 583 19.60 -5.98 -4.82
C PHE A 583 19.85 -7.07 -5.84
N TYR A 584 19.12 -8.18 -5.69
CA TYR A 584 19.25 -9.36 -6.52
C TYR A 584 18.04 -9.53 -7.47
N LEU A 585 18.33 -9.97 -8.68
CA LEU A 585 17.36 -10.60 -9.55
C LEU A 585 17.63 -12.11 -9.53
N MET A 586 16.63 -12.89 -9.15
CA MET A 586 16.66 -14.35 -9.17
C MET A 586 15.91 -14.82 -10.42
N ILE A 587 16.63 -15.23 -11.45
CA ILE A 587 16.07 -15.50 -12.78
C ILE A 587 16.20 -17.01 -13.06
N PRO A 588 15.09 -17.76 -13.20
CA PRO A 588 15.13 -19.17 -13.59
C PRO A 588 15.84 -19.35 -14.94
N LEU A 589 16.78 -20.26 -15.02
CA LEU A 589 17.45 -20.56 -16.27
C LEU A 589 16.55 -21.37 -17.19
N GLU A 590 16.55 -20.97 -18.45
CA GLU A 590 15.76 -21.58 -19.51
C GLU A 590 16.68 -22.35 -20.48
N GLU A 591 16.12 -23.30 -21.21
CA GLU A 591 16.85 -24.04 -22.24
C GLU A 591 17.29 -23.09 -23.37
N GLY A 592 18.52 -23.24 -23.79
CA GLY A 592 19.15 -22.43 -24.81
C GLY A 592 19.74 -21.12 -24.24
N PHE A 593 18.96 -20.10 -24.06
CA PHE A 593 19.39 -18.87 -23.41
C PHE A 593 18.30 -18.27 -22.52
N THR A 594 18.73 -17.54 -21.50
CA THR A 594 17.85 -16.89 -20.52
C THR A 594 18.00 -15.37 -20.64
N PRO A 595 16.97 -14.62 -21.03
CA PRO A 595 17.03 -13.17 -21.08
C PRO A 595 17.03 -12.59 -19.68
N VAL A 596 17.93 -11.63 -19.42
CA VAL A 596 17.98 -10.87 -18.17
C VAL A 596 17.21 -9.55 -18.31
N GLY A 597 17.40 -8.87 -19.46
CA GLY A 597 16.80 -7.56 -19.75
C GLY A 597 17.85 -6.49 -19.99
N LEU A 598 17.48 -5.21 -19.89
CA LEU A 598 18.40 -4.12 -20.13
C LEU A 598 19.33 -3.88 -18.92
N LYS A 599 20.63 -3.80 -19.23
CA LYS A 599 21.68 -3.44 -18.27
C LYS A 599 21.44 -2.04 -17.70
N GLY A 600 21.68 -1.89 -16.41
CA GLY A 600 21.47 -0.62 -15.71
C GLY A 600 20.03 -0.38 -15.25
N LYS A 601 19.10 -1.29 -15.54
CA LYS A 601 17.73 -1.28 -14.99
C LYS A 601 17.65 -2.23 -13.81
N TRP A 602 17.09 -1.76 -12.67
CA TRP A 602 17.01 -2.59 -11.46
C TRP A 602 16.09 -3.79 -11.62
N ILE A 603 14.96 -3.59 -12.28
CA ILE A 603 14.02 -4.66 -12.59
C ILE A 603 14.13 -4.98 -14.09
N ALA A 604 15.34 -5.37 -14.51
CA ALA A 604 15.67 -5.62 -15.90
C ALA A 604 14.69 -6.55 -16.66
N PRO A 605 14.12 -7.63 -16.06
CA PRO A 605 13.14 -8.46 -16.75
C PRO A 605 11.89 -7.69 -17.21
N LYS A 606 11.53 -6.58 -16.54
CA LYS A 606 10.38 -5.73 -16.92
C LYS A 606 10.65 -4.85 -18.14
N THR A 607 11.88 -4.80 -18.64
CA THR A 607 12.22 -4.15 -19.93
C THR A 607 11.89 -5.04 -21.12
N ILE A 608 11.60 -6.30 -20.90
CA ILE A 608 11.18 -7.25 -21.92
C ILE A 608 9.67 -7.12 -22.11
N GLU A 609 9.23 -6.91 -23.36
CA GLU A 609 7.82 -6.90 -23.74
C GLU A 609 7.30 -8.31 -24.03
N GLY A 610 8.13 -9.14 -24.69
CA GLY A 610 7.76 -10.50 -25.05
C GLY A 610 8.91 -11.32 -25.59
N ARG A 611 8.67 -12.62 -25.76
CA ARG A 611 9.60 -13.57 -26.36
C ARG A 611 8.89 -14.55 -27.30
N ASN A 612 9.53 -14.85 -28.41
CA ASN A 612 9.08 -15.88 -29.35
C ASN A 612 10.30 -16.70 -29.80
N GLY A 613 10.46 -17.89 -29.27
CA GLY A 613 11.61 -18.76 -29.54
C GLY A 613 12.94 -18.09 -29.14
N ASN A 614 13.81 -17.89 -30.15
CA ASN A 614 15.11 -17.24 -29.97
C ASN A 614 15.05 -15.69 -30.07
N THR A 615 13.89 -15.11 -30.23
CA THR A 615 13.70 -13.66 -30.39
C THR A 615 13.07 -13.05 -29.15
N VAL A 616 13.70 -12.01 -28.60
CA VAL A 616 13.22 -11.19 -27.49
C VAL A 616 12.83 -9.82 -28.02
N ILE A 617 11.69 -9.30 -27.55
CA ILE A 617 11.23 -7.94 -27.83
C ILE A 617 11.46 -7.08 -26.59
N LEU A 618 12.21 -5.99 -26.77
CA LEU A 618 12.52 -5.04 -25.70
C LEU A 618 11.63 -3.79 -25.82
N LYS A 619 11.30 -3.18 -24.71
CA LYS A 619 10.47 -1.96 -24.64
C LYS A 619 11.21 -0.70 -25.05
N GLU A 620 12.52 -0.67 -24.90
CA GLU A 620 13.40 0.44 -25.33
C GLU A 620 14.79 -0.06 -25.69
N GLY A 621 15.64 0.81 -26.27
CA GLY A 621 17.04 0.53 -26.58
C GLY A 621 17.95 0.52 -25.35
N GLY A 622 19.13 -0.02 -25.51
CA GLY A 622 20.16 -0.11 -24.49
C GLY A 622 21.01 -1.36 -24.64
N THR A 623 21.79 -1.71 -23.62
CA THR A 623 22.57 -2.94 -23.61
C THR A 623 21.72 -4.09 -23.09
N PHE A 624 21.36 -5.03 -23.95
CA PHE A 624 20.61 -6.22 -23.59
C PHE A 624 21.54 -7.29 -23.00
N LEU A 625 21.16 -7.83 -21.84
CA LEU A 625 21.84 -8.91 -21.13
C LEU A 625 21.07 -10.21 -21.25
N PHE A 626 21.78 -11.32 -21.46
CA PHE A 626 21.25 -12.66 -21.41
C PHE A 626 22.31 -13.69 -20.99
N TYR A 627 21.88 -14.77 -20.39
CA TYR A 627 22.73 -15.92 -20.03
C TYR A 627 22.57 -17.05 -21.04
N SER A 628 23.68 -17.72 -21.41
CA SER A 628 23.64 -18.97 -22.15
C SER A 628 24.88 -19.82 -21.82
N ASP A 629 24.69 -21.08 -21.53
CA ASP A 629 25.76 -22.05 -21.37
C ASP A 629 26.34 -22.54 -22.72
N GLN A 630 25.61 -22.26 -23.79
CA GLN A 630 26.06 -22.54 -25.17
C GLN A 630 26.75 -21.33 -25.78
N LYS A 631 27.76 -21.57 -26.63
CA LYS A 631 28.42 -20.49 -27.35
C LYS A 631 27.47 -19.83 -28.33
N ILE A 632 27.45 -18.52 -28.31
CA ILE A 632 26.64 -17.70 -29.24
C ILE A 632 27.41 -17.53 -30.56
N SER A 633 26.72 -17.76 -31.67
CA SER A 633 27.25 -17.55 -33.01
C SER A 633 27.20 -16.07 -33.41
N HIS A 634 25.99 -15.50 -33.39
CA HIS A 634 25.70 -14.10 -33.71
C HIS A 634 24.33 -13.69 -33.14
N ALA A 635 24.04 -12.41 -33.22
CA ALA A 635 22.71 -11.88 -32.90
C ALA A 635 22.23 -10.99 -34.06
N VAL A 636 20.90 -10.89 -34.19
CA VAL A 636 20.25 -10.02 -35.18
C VAL A 636 19.34 -9.05 -34.43
N VAL A 637 19.60 -7.75 -34.53
CA VAL A 637 18.82 -6.67 -33.93
C VAL A 637 18.09 -5.91 -35.05
N ASN A 638 16.77 -5.92 -35.04
CA ASN A 638 15.92 -5.27 -36.04
C ASN A 638 16.32 -5.64 -37.50
N GLY A 639 16.67 -6.92 -37.70
CA GLY A 639 17.08 -7.43 -39.03
C GLY A 639 18.54 -7.16 -39.44
N ARG A 640 19.36 -6.59 -38.54
CA ARG A 640 20.79 -6.38 -38.76
C ARG A 640 21.63 -7.24 -37.85
N GLU A 641 22.68 -7.84 -38.35
CA GLU A 641 23.62 -8.59 -37.53
C GLU A 641 24.41 -7.63 -36.63
N GLU A 642 24.44 -7.96 -35.31
CA GLU A 642 25.14 -7.18 -34.31
C GLU A 642 26.17 -8.03 -33.58
N LYS A 643 27.22 -7.37 -33.11
CA LYS A 643 28.26 -8.01 -32.32
C LYS A 643 27.76 -8.40 -30.94
N VAL A 644 27.99 -9.64 -30.57
CA VAL A 644 27.75 -10.14 -29.21
C VAL A 644 29.05 -10.04 -28.40
N SER A 645 29.02 -9.35 -27.28
CA SER A 645 30.14 -9.35 -26.33
C SER A 645 30.10 -10.61 -25.50
N ASP A 646 31.19 -11.36 -25.47
CA ASP A 646 31.43 -12.61 -24.74
C ASP A 646 32.47 -12.46 -23.61
N GLU A 647 32.87 -11.22 -23.30
CA GLU A 647 33.89 -10.93 -22.27
C GLU A 647 33.57 -11.50 -20.89
N LYS A 648 32.28 -11.66 -20.61
CA LYS A 648 31.75 -12.20 -19.33
C LYS A 648 31.02 -13.53 -19.52
N ALA A 649 31.26 -14.22 -20.67
CA ALA A 649 30.57 -15.48 -20.92
C ALA A 649 30.64 -16.43 -19.69
N PRO A 650 29.54 -17.13 -19.40
CA PRO A 650 28.28 -17.32 -20.14
C PRO A 650 27.24 -16.22 -20.05
N LEU A 651 27.55 -15.06 -19.51
CA LEU A 651 26.72 -13.86 -19.59
C LEU A 651 27.16 -13.01 -20.77
N TYR A 652 26.24 -12.74 -21.69
CA TYR A 652 26.47 -12.06 -22.94
C TYR A 652 25.79 -10.70 -22.99
N GLU A 653 26.38 -9.76 -23.73
CA GLU A 653 25.86 -8.41 -23.93
C GLU A 653 25.68 -8.09 -25.41
N ILE A 654 24.56 -7.46 -25.78
CA ILE A 654 24.27 -6.94 -27.11
C ILE A 654 23.88 -5.47 -26.98
N CYS A 655 24.58 -4.60 -27.73
CA CYS A 655 24.24 -3.18 -27.76
C CYS A 655 23.14 -2.91 -28.78
N CYS A 656 22.07 -2.23 -28.36
CA CYS A 656 20.90 -1.90 -29.16
C CYS A 656 20.72 -0.38 -29.17
N GLU A 657 21.47 0.35 -30.02
CA GLU A 657 21.55 1.83 -29.95
C GLU A 657 20.57 2.58 -30.86
N THR A 658 19.76 1.89 -31.67
CA THR A 658 18.83 2.56 -32.61
C THR A 658 17.45 2.81 -32.00
N ASP A 659 16.63 3.70 -32.55
CA ASP A 659 15.27 3.99 -32.07
C ASP A 659 14.31 2.79 -32.25
N GLY A 660 13.61 2.38 -31.20
CA GLY A 660 12.85 1.14 -31.05
C GLY A 660 11.55 0.98 -31.85
N PRO A 661 10.81 -0.12 -31.79
CA PRO A 661 10.93 -1.26 -30.87
C PRO A 661 12.05 -2.23 -31.26
N TRP A 662 12.59 -2.94 -30.27
CA TRP A 662 13.78 -3.77 -30.43
C TRP A 662 13.42 -5.24 -30.50
N SER A 663 13.67 -5.86 -31.66
CA SER A 663 13.61 -7.30 -31.85
C SER A 663 15.02 -7.86 -31.87
N VAL A 664 15.38 -8.65 -30.88
CA VAL A 664 16.73 -9.26 -30.75
C VAL A 664 16.60 -10.76 -30.90
N SER A 665 17.15 -11.31 -31.98
CA SER A 665 17.22 -12.75 -32.25
C SER A 665 18.62 -13.27 -31.96
N ILE A 666 18.72 -14.35 -31.17
CA ILE A 666 19.99 -14.95 -30.72
C ILE A 666 20.18 -16.29 -31.41
N PHE A 667 21.37 -16.51 -31.95
CA PHE A 667 21.72 -17.74 -32.66
C PHE A 667 22.92 -18.41 -32.00
N GLN A 668 22.73 -19.64 -31.57
CA GLN A 668 23.75 -20.48 -30.96
C GLN A 668 24.63 -21.16 -32.01
N ARG A 669 25.87 -21.49 -31.66
CA ARG A 669 26.74 -22.28 -32.48
C ARG A 669 26.27 -23.74 -32.44
N THR A 670 25.90 -24.29 -33.58
CA THR A 670 25.75 -25.75 -33.69
C THR A 670 27.14 -26.38 -33.56
N GLU A 671 27.29 -27.31 -32.63
CA GLU A 671 28.48 -28.17 -32.63
C GLU A 671 28.37 -29.07 -33.89
N ASP A 672 29.28 -28.86 -34.87
CA ASP A 672 29.48 -29.77 -36.00
C ASP A 672 30.17 -31.05 -35.51
#